data_a2980fdd4d1ddbee86ddfb07298e7955
#
_entry.id   a2980fdd4d1ddbee86ddfb07298e7955
#
_cell.length_a   1.000
_cell.length_b   1.000
_cell.length_c   1.000
_cell.angle_alpha   90.00
_cell.angle_beta   90.00
_cell.angle_gamma   90.00
#
_symmetry.space_group_name_H-M   'P 1'
#
loop_
_entity.id
_entity.type
_entity.pdbx_description
1 polymer ?
#
loop_
_entity_poly.entity_id
_entity_poly.type
_entity_poly.pdbx_seq_one_letter_code
_entity_poly.pdbx_strand_id
1 'polypeptide(L)'
;MHKDVSPTPTAANGLESAASSYLRSARHQPVKWRPWGEAAFALAQSENKPILLDIGAVWCHWCHVMDRESYEDHEIAELINEHFIAIKVDRDERPDVDARYQAAVSAISGQGGWPLTAFLTPDGRPYFGGTYFPRDERYGRPGFGRVLLTMASVWRDRREEALESAASVMASIEHNESFSGSGGELTLALVDKIAASALAQFDPRNGGFGSQPKFPHPGILDLLLEIATNRGPGDPQAAQAHTAFCTTLAKMSRGGVYDQLAGGFHRYSVDERWVVPHFEKMLYDNTELLRNYVHGFQSFVHPDFLETAVEIIHWLDDWMTDRELGGFCASQDADINLDDDGDYFTWTLDEAKAVLPPTELEFAARYWDIGELGDMHHNPAKNVLHRKQTLTEFAAATGHSEEYLRMLLDSAQRKLLAARRLRPTPFVDRTIYTGWNAMAIRAYLEAARVLRMDSARDFALRTLNRLMAEAWDGDAELRHVIAYSPDDSIPVSTPQENVPGTLEDYAFTVHALVDGWFATGEMKFYHAAIKLADAMIARFYSLDAEAFYDTAAPAPGTAPLGALGARRKPVQDAPTPAGNPTAASALLRLEALSGRNEYREIAEATLNSFSGIVEHFGLYAGSYGLALERLLLDPVQVIVVGSGPDAARLEAVAVARFAINKTVMRIASFRLVAGGIPEVLAESLLQESEFRVPPPPGAEAFALVCRGRTCLPPITDVEALVEALEPSA
;
A
#
# COMPACT_ATOMS: atom_id res chain seq x y z
N MET A 1 -45.09 37.00 18.02
CA MET A 1 -44.63 37.18 16.63
C MET A 1 -43.12 36.95 16.62
N HIS A 2 -42.71 35.70 16.52
CA HIS A 2 -41.32 35.36 16.22
C HIS A 2 -41.15 35.50 14.71
N LYS A 3 -40.26 36.41 14.30
CA LYS A 3 -39.84 36.49 12.91
C LYS A 3 -38.94 35.30 12.64
N ASP A 4 -39.40 34.39 11.78
CA ASP A 4 -38.56 33.44 11.11
C ASP A 4 -37.52 34.23 10.29
N VAL A 5 -36.29 34.22 10.78
CA VAL A 5 -35.13 34.63 9.97
C VAL A 5 -34.74 33.40 9.14
N SER A 6 -35.22 33.38 7.89
CA SER A 6 -34.68 32.43 6.91
C SER A 6 -33.17 32.62 6.83
N PRO A 7 -32.36 31.58 6.94
CA PRO A 7 -30.92 31.70 6.78
C PRO A 7 -30.63 32.27 5.39
N THR A 8 -29.86 33.32 5.33
CA THR A 8 -29.27 33.83 4.07
C THR A 8 -28.48 32.68 3.42
N PRO A 9 -28.62 32.49 2.09
CA PRO A 9 -27.81 31.45 1.43
C PRO A 9 -26.31 31.75 1.71
N THR A 10 -25.67 30.92 2.48
CA THR A 10 -24.21 30.94 2.63
C THR A 10 -23.63 30.80 1.21
N ALA A 11 -22.74 31.73 0.84
CA ALA A 11 -22.01 31.60 -0.42
C ALA A 11 -21.40 30.21 -0.44
N ALA A 12 -21.77 29.40 -1.48
CA ALA A 12 -21.39 28.00 -1.62
C ALA A 12 -19.89 27.84 -1.41
N ASN A 13 -19.49 26.82 -0.63
CA ASN A 13 -18.08 26.47 -0.57
C ASN A 13 -17.70 25.78 -1.90
N GLY A 14 -16.44 25.90 -2.33
CA GLY A 14 -16.00 25.43 -3.66
C GLY A 14 -15.94 23.91 -3.81
N LEU A 15 -16.37 23.12 -2.80
CA LEU A 15 -16.30 21.65 -2.79
C LEU A 15 -17.62 20.96 -3.17
N GLU A 16 -18.65 21.70 -3.57
CA GLU A 16 -19.95 21.13 -3.93
C GLU A 16 -19.86 20.11 -5.09
N SER A 17 -18.94 20.32 -6.02
CA SER A 17 -18.71 19.46 -7.19
C SER A 17 -17.44 18.61 -7.08
N ALA A 18 -16.81 18.56 -5.93
CA ALA A 18 -15.58 17.76 -5.75
C ALA A 18 -15.87 16.27 -5.97
N ALA A 19 -14.96 15.59 -6.66
CA ALA A 19 -15.09 14.16 -6.93
C ALA A 19 -14.66 13.28 -5.75
N SER A 20 -13.67 13.72 -4.96
CA SER A 20 -13.18 13.01 -3.78
C SER A 20 -14.22 12.92 -2.66
N SER A 21 -14.36 11.74 -2.04
CA SER A 21 -15.24 11.52 -0.88
C SER A 21 -14.89 12.40 0.30
N TYR A 22 -13.60 12.61 0.56
CA TYR A 22 -13.12 13.44 1.64
C TYR A 22 -13.45 14.92 1.42
N LEU A 23 -13.26 15.44 0.22
CA LEU A 23 -13.62 16.82 -0.10
C LEU A 23 -15.13 17.02 -0.04
N ARG A 24 -15.91 16.06 -0.56
CA ARG A 24 -17.39 16.12 -0.51
C ARG A 24 -17.95 16.14 0.90
N SER A 25 -17.34 15.43 1.84
CA SER A 25 -17.80 15.42 3.24
C SER A 25 -17.81 16.82 3.86
N ALA A 26 -16.92 17.70 3.41
CA ALA A 26 -16.80 19.09 3.89
C ALA A 26 -17.68 20.12 3.15
N ARG A 27 -18.47 19.72 2.14
CA ARG A 27 -19.29 20.66 1.33
C ARG A 27 -20.32 21.46 2.11
N HIS A 28 -20.77 20.96 3.27
CA HIS A 28 -21.77 21.59 4.12
C HIS A 28 -21.16 22.53 5.19
N GLN A 29 -19.85 22.51 5.35
CA GLN A 29 -19.15 23.30 6.35
C GLN A 29 -19.24 24.79 6.05
N PRO A 30 -19.33 25.66 7.07
CA PRO A 30 -19.41 27.11 6.89
C PRO A 30 -18.10 27.77 6.43
N VAL A 31 -16.98 27.02 6.42
CA VAL A 31 -15.70 27.43 5.84
C VAL A 31 -15.82 27.50 4.32
N LYS A 32 -15.31 28.56 3.70
CA LYS A 32 -15.28 28.73 2.25
C LYS A 32 -14.12 27.97 1.63
N TRP A 33 -14.19 26.65 1.73
CA TRP A 33 -13.19 25.75 1.18
C TRP A 33 -13.03 25.88 -0.32
N ARG A 34 -11.81 25.65 -0.80
CA ARG A 34 -11.44 25.52 -2.21
C ARG A 34 -10.64 24.25 -2.42
N PRO A 35 -10.79 23.60 -3.58
CA PRO A 35 -9.87 22.55 -3.96
C PRO A 35 -8.48 23.14 -4.25
N TRP A 36 -7.47 22.31 -4.19
CA TRP A 36 -6.10 22.66 -4.61
C TRP A 36 -6.07 23.00 -6.10
N GLY A 37 -5.56 24.16 -6.47
CA GLY A 37 -5.47 24.58 -7.85
C GLY A 37 -5.16 26.05 -8.04
N GLU A 38 -4.82 26.45 -9.26
CA GLU A 38 -4.40 27.81 -9.63
C GLU A 38 -5.37 28.90 -9.16
N ALA A 39 -6.68 28.62 -9.25
CA ALA A 39 -7.72 29.60 -8.86
C ALA A 39 -7.65 29.98 -7.38
N ALA A 40 -7.35 29.02 -6.49
CA ALA A 40 -7.23 29.28 -5.06
C ALA A 40 -5.96 30.13 -4.75
N PHE A 41 -4.85 29.83 -5.41
CA PHE A 41 -3.60 30.59 -5.27
C PHE A 41 -3.71 32.01 -5.86
N ALA A 42 -4.32 32.15 -7.02
CA ALA A 42 -4.55 33.46 -7.64
C ALA A 42 -5.42 34.35 -6.74
N LEU A 43 -6.43 33.76 -6.09
CA LEU A 43 -7.25 34.48 -5.13
C LEU A 43 -6.43 34.92 -3.91
N ALA A 44 -5.63 34.01 -3.32
CA ALA A 44 -4.77 34.33 -2.18
C ALA A 44 -3.81 35.48 -2.48
N GLN A 45 -3.19 35.45 -3.69
CA GLN A 45 -2.31 36.52 -4.16
C GLN A 45 -3.07 37.85 -4.37
N SER A 46 -4.24 37.81 -5.03
CA SER A 46 -5.03 39.04 -5.31
C SER A 46 -5.57 39.71 -4.05
N GLU A 47 -6.00 38.92 -3.04
CA GLU A 47 -6.45 39.43 -1.75
C GLU A 47 -5.30 39.66 -0.77
N ASN A 48 -4.10 39.23 -1.10
CA ASN A 48 -2.91 39.27 -0.25
C ASN A 48 -3.15 38.59 1.12
N LYS A 49 -3.91 37.50 1.12
CA LYS A 49 -4.22 36.69 2.30
C LYS A 49 -3.35 35.44 2.35
N PRO A 50 -2.92 35.02 3.56
CA PRO A 50 -2.26 33.72 3.73
C PRO A 50 -3.25 32.59 3.46
N ILE A 51 -2.73 31.41 3.13
CA ILE A 51 -3.53 30.21 2.90
C ILE A 51 -3.56 29.39 4.19
N LEU A 52 -4.75 28.92 4.56
CA LEU A 52 -4.94 27.82 5.51
C LEU A 52 -5.11 26.54 4.66
N LEU A 53 -4.16 25.63 4.76
CA LEU A 53 -4.18 24.34 4.09
C LEU A 53 -4.55 23.26 5.10
N ASP A 54 -5.60 22.48 4.78
CA ASP A 54 -5.99 21.26 5.47
C ASP A 54 -5.79 20.06 4.54
N ILE A 55 -5.04 19.05 5.00
CA ILE A 55 -4.83 17.80 4.28
C ILE A 55 -5.28 16.64 5.17
N GLY A 56 -6.14 15.78 4.63
CA GLY A 56 -6.65 14.62 5.34
C GLY A 56 -7.15 13.54 4.40
N ALA A 57 -7.91 12.60 4.93
CA ALA A 57 -8.50 11.50 4.18
C ALA A 57 -9.84 11.09 4.79
N VAL A 58 -10.66 10.41 4.00
CA VAL A 58 -11.99 9.95 4.42
C VAL A 58 -11.94 8.87 5.52
N TRP A 59 -10.88 8.09 5.61
CA TRP A 59 -10.66 7.06 6.64
C TRP A 59 -10.03 7.59 7.94
N CYS A 60 -9.70 8.88 8.01
CA CYS A 60 -8.92 9.47 9.08
C CYS A 60 -9.81 9.94 10.23
N HIS A 61 -9.87 9.19 11.33
CA HIS A 61 -10.64 9.54 12.54
C HIS A 61 -10.40 10.98 13.04
N TRP A 62 -9.13 11.36 13.26
CA TRP A 62 -8.81 12.70 13.75
C TRP A 62 -9.11 13.82 12.75
N CYS A 63 -9.21 13.50 11.46
CA CYS A 63 -9.71 14.47 10.47
C CYS A 63 -11.20 14.74 10.68
N HIS A 64 -12.00 13.70 10.89
CA HIS A 64 -13.43 13.83 11.20
C HIS A 64 -13.65 14.55 12.52
N VAL A 65 -12.83 14.29 13.56
CA VAL A 65 -12.89 15.01 14.84
C VAL A 65 -12.64 16.51 14.62
N MET A 66 -11.61 16.89 13.86
CA MET A 66 -11.28 18.28 13.58
C MET A 66 -12.34 18.95 12.70
N ASP A 67 -12.91 18.25 11.74
CA ASP A 67 -14.03 18.72 10.92
C ASP A 67 -15.21 19.13 11.81
N ARG A 68 -15.65 18.24 12.71
CA ARG A 68 -16.80 18.47 13.60
C ARG A 68 -16.54 19.54 14.67
N GLU A 69 -15.38 19.47 15.33
CA GLU A 69 -15.09 20.37 16.46
C GLU A 69 -14.72 21.80 16.03
N SER A 70 -14.08 21.94 14.86
CA SER A 70 -13.49 23.21 14.42
C SER A 70 -14.09 23.73 13.12
N TYR A 71 -14.10 22.93 12.05
CA TYR A 71 -14.51 23.43 10.73
C TYR A 71 -16.04 23.59 10.57
N GLU A 72 -16.84 22.86 11.35
CA GLU A 72 -18.31 23.05 11.43
C GLU A 72 -18.70 24.14 12.40
N ASP A 73 -17.79 24.62 13.26
CA ASP A 73 -18.06 25.74 14.20
C ASP A 73 -18.08 27.08 13.46
N HIS A 74 -19.18 27.86 13.63
CA HIS A 74 -19.37 29.11 12.92
C HIS A 74 -18.37 30.20 13.33
N GLU A 75 -17.95 30.27 14.60
CA GLU A 75 -16.98 31.25 15.09
C GLU A 75 -15.60 31.00 14.48
N ILE A 76 -15.17 29.72 14.44
CA ILE A 76 -13.93 29.32 13.81
C ILE A 76 -13.98 29.56 12.29
N ALA A 77 -15.09 29.22 11.65
CA ALA A 77 -15.28 29.45 10.22
C ALA A 77 -15.25 30.94 9.84
N GLU A 78 -15.84 31.83 10.66
CA GLU A 78 -15.76 33.25 10.45
C GLU A 78 -14.31 33.76 10.51
N LEU A 79 -13.52 33.32 11.50
CA LEU A 79 -12.09 33.66 11.60
C LEU A 79 -11.30 33.18 10.37
N ILE A 80 -11.55 31.95 9.91
CA ILE A 80 -10.90 31.41 8.73
C ILE A 80 -11.26 32.23 7.50
N ASN A 81 -12.55 32.46 7.25
CA ASN A 81 -13.04 33.15 6.06
C ASN A 81 -12.62 34.64 6.01
N GLU A 82 -12.43 35.28 7.19
CA GLU A 82 -11.97 36.66 7.27
C GLU A 82 -10.48 36.80 6.94
N HIS A 83 -9.67 35.90 7.49
CA HIS A 83 -8.22 36.10 7.52
C HIS A 83 -7.43 35.25 6.54
N PHE A 84 -8.00 34.14 6.01
CA PHE A 84 -7.32 33.16 5.17
C PHE A 84 -8.09 32.83 3.89
N ILE A 85 -7.38 32.30 2.92
CA ILE A 85 -7.96 31.50 1.84
C ILE A 85 -7.82 30.04 2.26
N ALA A 86 -8.96 29.36 2.46
CA ALA A 86 -8.97 27.98 2.93
C ALA A 86 -8.90 26.98 1.75
N ILE A 87 -7.92 26.09 1.79
CA ILE A 87 -7.74 25.01 0.81
C ILE A 87 -7.82 23.68 1.54
N LYS A 88 -8.67 22.76 1.04
CA LYS A 88 -8.77 21.38 1.56
C LYS A 88 -8.28 20.41 0.50
N VAL A 89 -7.49 19.42 0.93
CA VAL A 89 -6.84 18.43 0.05
C VAL A 89 -7.10 17.03 0.57
N ASP A 90 -7.51 16.15 -0.33
CA ASP A 90 -7.50 14.71 -0.08
C ASP A 90 -6.10 14.17 -0.37
N ARG A 91 -5.47 13.61 0.66
CA ARG A 91 -4.11 13.09 0.57
C ARG A 91 -3.99 11.89 -0.40
N ASP A 92 -5.05 11.09 -0.51
CA ASP A 92 -5.04 9.91 -1.37
C ASP A 92 -5.22 10.29 -2.84
N GLU A 93 -5.99 11.35 -3.11
CA GLU A 93 -6.11 11.93 -4.46
C GLU A 93 -4.85 12.73 -4.86
N ARG A 94 -4.22 13.43 -3.90
CA ARG A 94 -3.06 14.31 -4.14
C ARG A 94 -1.86 13.92 -3.24
N PRO A 95 -1.30 12.73 -3.42
CA PRO A 95 -0.14 12.28 -2.66
C PRO A 95 1.11 13.17 -2.88
N ASP A 96 1.18 13.83 -4.02
CA ASP A 96 2.22 14.80 -4.34
C ASP A 96 2.17 16.04 -3.43
N VAL A 97 0.99 16.57 -3.18
CA VAL A 97 0.77 17.70 -2.26
C VAL A 97 1.02 17.24 -0.81
N ASP A 98 0.39 16.14 -0.40
CA ASP A 98 0.54 15.60 0.95
C ASP A 98 2.01 15.42 1.33
N ALA A 99 2.79 14.75 0.51
CA ALA A 99 4.18 14.44 0.80
C ALA A 99 5.04 15.69 1.07
N ARG A 100 4.85 16.78 0.28
CA ARG A 100 5.62 18.03 0.48
C ARG A 100 5.25 18.74 1.77
N TYR A 101 3.95 18.84 2.06
CA TYR A 101 3.52 19.53 3.25
C TYR A 101 3.69 18.70 4.52
N GLN A 102 3.67 17.37 4.44
CA GLN A 102 4.11 16.49 5.54
C GLN A 102 5.60 16.73 5.88
N ALA A 103 6.47 16.80 4.87
CA ALA A 103 7.88 17.12 5.08
C ALA A 103 8.07 18.49 5.72
N ALA A 104 7.31 19.50 5.23
CA ALA A 104 7.35 20.87 5.75
C ALA A 104 6.90 20.95 7.22
N VAL A 105 5.74 20.36 7.51
CA VAL A 105 5.17 20.40 8.87
C VAL A 105 6.03 19.58 9.84
N SER A 106 6.58 18.47 9.41
CA SER A 106 7.52 17.68 10.21
C SER A 106 8.80 18.47 10.52
N ALA A 107 9.32 19.25 9.56
CA ALA A 107 10.47 20.12 9.79
C ALA A 107 10.15 21.27 10.78
N ILE A 108 8.92 21.79 10.78
CA ILE A 108 8.48 22.88 11.66
C ILE A 108 8.17 22.39 13.08
N SER A 109 7.39 21.31 13.21
CA SER A 109 6.79 20.86 14.48
C SER A 109 7.47 19.62 15.08
N GLY A 110 8.33 18.94 14.32
CA GLY A 110 8.91 17.65 14.70
C GLY A 110 7.93 16.47 14.61
N GLN A 111 6.70 16.69 14.12
CA GLN A 111 5.66 15.67 14.02
C GLN A 111 4.96 15.75 12.65
N GLY A 112 4.67 14.58 12.07
CA GLY A 112 3.81 14.40 10.91
C GLY A 112 2.54 13.64 11.28
N GLY A 113 1.57 13.58 10.38
CA GLY A 113 0.31 12.85 10.54
C GLY A 113 -0.89 13.63 10.02
N TRP A 114 -2.06 13.02 10.09
CA TRP A 114 -3.33 13.60 9.66
C TRP A 114 -4.29 13.77 10.84
N PRO A 115 -5.14 14.83 10.79
CA PRO A 115 -5.15 15.91 9.81
C PRO A 115 -3.83 16.69 9.83
N LEU A 116 -3.41 17.19 8.66
CA LEU A 116 -2.30 18.11 8.57
C LEU A 116 -2.84 19.51 8.33
N THR A 117 -2.49 20.43 9.21
CA THR A 117 -2.86 21.84 9.10
C THR A 117 -1.62 22.69 8.86
N ALA A 118 -1.57 23.43 7.75
CA ALA A 118 -0.45 24.30 7.44
C ALA A 118 -0.92 25.73 7.11
N PHE A 119 -0.10 26.71 7.51
CA PHE A 119 -0.29 28.13 7.18
C PHE A 119 0.77 28.51 6.16
N LEU A 120 0.29 28.97 4.97
CA LEU A 120 1.14 29.22 3.83
C LEU A 120 1.09 30.71 3.45
N THR A 121 2.17 31.17 2.86
CA THR A 121 2.18 32.42 2.11
C THR A 121 1.22 32.36 0.92
N PRO A 122 0.79 33.47 0.30
CA PRO A 122 -0.12 33.45 -0.85
C PRO A 122 0.43 32.71 -2.07
N ASP A 123 1.76 32.50 -2.16
CA ASP A 123 2.42 31.69 -3.17
C ASP A 123 2.64 30.23 -2.72
N GLY A 124 2.14 29.84 -1.53
CA GLY A 124 2.05 28.46 -1.07
C GLY A 124 3.25 27.94 -0.29
N ARG A 125 4.18 28.80 0.16
CA ARG A 125 5.30 28.38 1.00
C ARG A 125 4.88 28.30 2.47
N PRO A 126 5.10 27.16 3.18
CA PRO A 126 4.69 26.97 4.55
C PRO A 126 5.55 27.76 5.53
N TYR A 127 4.94 28.51 6.45
CA TYR A 127 5.64 29.26 7.51
C TYR A 127 5.27 28.79 8.92
N PHE A 128 4.18 28.03 9.09
CA PHE A 128 3.77 27.38 10.32
C PHE A 128 2.89 26.17 10.01
N GLY A 129 2.84 25.18 10.93
CA GLY A 129 1.95 24.03 10.77
C GLY A 129 2.01 23.08 11.95
N GLY A 130 1.10 22.16 11.94
CA GLY A 130 0.94 21.08 12.91
C GLY A 130 -0.02 20.03 12.39
N THR A 131 -0.37 19.09 13.26
CA THR A 131 -1.38 18.08 12.97
C THR A 131 -2.75 18.55 13.48
N TYR A 132 -3.40 17.80 14.33
CA TYR A 132 -4.67 18.14 14.94
C TYR A 132 -4.56 19.34 15.90
N PHE A 133 -5.47 20.31 15.77
CA PHE A 133 -5.67 21.42 16.70
C PHE A 133 -7.06 21.33 17.31
N PRO A 134 -7.20 21.16 18.66
CA PRO A 134 -8.51 21.14 19.31
C PRO A 134 -9.21 22.52 19.19
N ARG A 135 -10.56 22.55 19.21
CA ARG A 135 -11.30 23.80 19.22
C ARG A 135 -10.87 24.69 20.38
N ASP A 136 -10.85 24.15 21.60
CA ASP A 136 -10.45 24.80 22.83
C ASP A 136 -9.13 24.23 23.36
N GLU A 137 -8.43 24.98 24.21
CA GLU A 137 -7.17 24.54 24.79
C GLU A 137 -7.35 23.24 25.61
N ARG A 138 -6.74 22.15 25.18
CA ARG A 138 -6.73 20.87 25.87
C ARG A 138 -5.53 19.99 25.46
N TYR A 139 -5.19 19.01 26.28
CA TYR A 139 -4.06 18.12 26.06
C TYR A 139 -2.71 18.85 25.93
N GLY A 140 -2.57 20.05 26.55
CA GLY A 140 -1.38 20.87 26.39
C GLY A 140 -1.20 21.52 25.02
N ARG A 141 -2.24 21.46 24.16
CA ARG A 141 -2.26 22.11 22.84
C ARG A 141 -3.12 23.36 22.86
N PRO A 142 -2.71 24.44 22.16
CA PRO A 142 -3.52 25.68 22.07
C PRO A 142 -4.81 25.39 21.29
N GLY A 143 -5.88 26.10 21.66
CA GLY A 143 -7.13 26.06 20.91
C GLY A 143 -6.98 26.66 19.50
N PHE A 144 -7.68 26.10 18.53
CA PHE A 144 -7.53 26.45 17.11
C PHE A 144 -7.82 27.90 16.81
N GLY A 145 -8.86 28.49 17.44
CA GLY A 145 -9.15 29.92 17.29
C GLY A 145 -7.98 30.84 17.68
N ARG A 146 -7.24 30.49 18.75
CA ARG A 146 -6.04 31.20 19.16
C ARG A 146 -4.90 31.05 18.12
N VAL A 147 -4.73 29.88 17.56
CA VAL A 147 -3.72 29.64 16.49
C VAL A 147 -4.07 30.51 15.27
N LEU A 148 -5.33 30.49 14.82
CA LEU A 148 -5.80 31.29 13.67
C LEU A 148 -5.51 32.78 13.87
N LEU A 149 -5.91 33.36 15.00
CA LEU A 149 -5.68 34.78 15.32
C LEU A 149 -4.18 35.09 15.37
N THR A 150 -3.39 34.21 15.94
CA THR A 150 -1.94 34.40 16.01
C THR A 150 -1.31 34.39 14.60
N MET A 151 -1.67 33.45 13.75
CA MET A 151 -1.12 33.39 12.39
C MET A 151 -1.61 34.57 11.52
N ALA A 152 -2.85 34.97 11.67
CA ALA A 152 -3.37 36.19 11.03
C ALA A 152 -2.58 37.45 11.45
N SER A 153 -2.28 37.59 12.76
CA SER A 153 -1.45 38.68 13.29
C SER A 153 -0.01 38.61 12.76
N VAL A 154 0.60 37.42 12.73
CA VAL A 154 1.95 37.24 12.17
C VAL A 154 2.00 37.68 10.70
N TRP A 155 1.03 37.29 9.88
CA TRP A 155 0.97 37.72 8.48
C TRP A 155 0.76 39.21 8.29
N ARG A 156 -0.06 39.82 9.14
CA ARG A 156 -0.37 41.25 9.07
C ARG A 156 0.75 42.15 9.64
N ASP A 157 1.29 41.80 10.80
CA ASP A 157 2.13 42.68 11.63
C ASP A 157 3.63 42.28 11.59
N ARG A 158 3.96 41.01 11.27
CA ARG A 158 5.33 40.43 11.24
C ARG A 158 5.59 39.66 9.98
N ARG A 159 5.18 40.22 8.85
CA ARG A 159 5.22 39.53 7.55
C ARG A 159 6.62 39.07 7.13
N GLU A 160 7.65 39.88 7.40
CA GLU A 160 9.03 39.56 7.07
C GLU A 160 9.47 38.27 7.79
N GLU A 161 9.13 38.12 9.08
CA GLU A 161 9.42 36.91 9.84
C GLU A 161 8.72 35.68 9.25
N ALA A 162 7.46 35.82 8.79
CA ALA A 162 6.73 34.74 8.12
C ALA A 162 7.41 34.33 6.80
N LEU A 163 7.88 35.29 6.01
CA LEU A 163 8.57 35.04 4.75
C LEU A 163 9.96 34.41 4.96
N GLU A 164 10.70 34.82 5.98
CA GLU A 164 11.97 34.22 6.37
C GLU A 164 11.80 32.79 6.85
N SER A 165 10.78 32.54 7.69
CA SER A 165 10.43 31.19 8.13
C SER A 165 10.07 30.30 6.95
N ALA A 166 9.21 30.76 6.04
CA ALA A 166 8.82 30.03 4.86
C ALA A 166 10.02 29.72 3.94
N ALA A 167 10.94 30.66 3.75
CA ALA A 167 12.16 30.44 2.98
C ALA A 167 13.07 29.38 3.62
N SER A 168 13.22 29.40 4.96
CA SER A 168 14.01 28.44 5.71
C SER A 168 13.42 27.03 5.60
N VAL A 169 12.10 26.89 5.72
CA VAL A 169 11.39 25.60 5.59
C VAL A 169 11.56 25.04 4.18
N MET A 170 11.36 25.87 3.15
CA MET A 170 11.55 25.45 1.76
C MET A 170 12.98 25.02 1.48
N ALA A 171 13.99 25.75 1.95
CA ALA A 171 15.38 25.38 1.82
C ALA A 171 15.70 24.04 2.53
N SER A 172 15.09 23.78 3.69
CA SER A 172 15.21 22.52 4.41
C SER A 172 14.61 21.36 3.61
N ILE A 173 13.43 21.55 3.03
CA ILE A 173 12.78 20.53 2.19
C ILE A 173 13.65 20.26 0.95
N GLU A 174 14.04 21.29 0.22
CA GLU A 174 14.88 21.17 -0.97
C GLU A 174 16.20 20.48 -0.67
N HIS A 175 16.83 20.80 0.46
CA HIS A 175 18.06 20.14 0.89
C HIS A 175 17.84 18.65 1.17
N ASN A 176 16.77 18.31 1.88
CA ASN A 176 16.42 16.93 2.21
C ASN A 176 16.00 16.11 0.98
N GLU A 177 15.34 16.73 0.01
CA GLU A 177 14.82 16.05 -1.19
C GLU A 177 15.83 16.04 -2.36
N SER A 178 16.78 16.99 -2.39
CA SER A 178 17.90 17.00 -3.37
C SER A 178 18.98 15.97 -3.06
N PHE A 179 18.77 15.22 -2.00
CA PHE A 179 19.67 14.28 -1.43
C PHE A 179 20.22 13.28 -2.46
N SER A 180 21.54 13.23 -2.57
CA SER A 180 22.29 12.20 -3.26
C SER A 180 23.29 11.59 -2.29
N GLY A 181 23.16 10.32 -2.03
CA GLY A 181 24.03 9.55 -1.15
C GLY A 181 24.77 8.47 -1.90
N SER A 182 25.33 8.81 -3.06
CA SER A 182 26.22 7.92 -3.80
C SER A 182 27.54 7.73 -3.03
N GLY A 183 28.12 6.55 -3.11
CA GLY A 183 29.41 6.25 -2.51
C GLY A 183 29.43 5.01 -1.62
N GLY A 184 28.30 4.31 -1.51
CA GLY A 184 28.23 2.93 -1.03
C GLY A 184 28.52 1.96 -2.18
N GLU A 185 28.90 0.74 -1.86
CA GLU A 185 29.03 -0.35 -2.84
C GLU A 185 27.71 -1.12 -2.95
N LEU A 186 27.24 -1.36 -4.19
CA LEU A 186 26.10 -2.22 -4.47
C LEU A 186 26.50 -3.69 -4.28
N THR A 187 26.37 -4.20 -3.07
CA THR A 187 26.78 -5.55 -2.68
C THR A 187 25.71 -6.22 -1.80
N LEU A 188 25.75 -7.55 -1.70
CA LEU A 188 24.91 -8.28 -0.74
C LEU A 188 25.22 -7.88 0.72
N ALA A 189 26.43 -7.40 1.02
CA ALA A 189 26.75 -6.89 2.35
C ALA A 189 25.92 -5.64 2.72
N LEU A 190 25.49 -4.82 1.77
CA LEU A 190 24.56 -3.72 2.02
C LEU A 190 23.16 -4.23 2.34
N VAL A 191 22.70 -5.28 1.66
CA VAL A 191 21.43 -5.97 2.00
C VAL A 191 21.50 -6.53 3.42
N ASP A 192 22.61 -7.17 3.78
CA ASP A 192 22.81 -7.73 5.12
C ASP A 192 22.77 -6.66 6.22
N LYS A 193 23.31 -5.46 5.96
CA LYS A 193 23.22 -4.33 6.89
C LYS A 193 21.80 -3.82 7.07
N ILE A 194 21.00 -3.70 5.98
CA ILE A 194 19.59 -3.32 6.05
C ILE A 194 18.82 -4.33 6.90
N ALA A 195 19.00 -5.62 6.63
CA ALA A 195 18.35 -6.68 7.39
C ALA A 195 18.79 -6.69 8.87
N ALA A 196 20.09 -6.50 9.16
CA ALA A 196 20.60 -6.42 10.53
C ALA A 196 19.99 -5.24 11.30
N SER A 197 19.83 -4.08 10.65
CA SER A 197 19.18 -2.90 11.23
C SER A 197 17.71 -3.18 11.59
N ALA A 198 16.99 -3.91 10.75
CA ALA A 198 15.63 -4.33 11.03
C ALA A 198 15.56 -5.38 12.16
N LEU A 199 16.42 -6.40 12.10
CA LEU A 199 16.48 -7.45 13.12
C LEU A 199 16.87 -6.92 14.52
N ALA A 200 17.64 -5.83 14.59
CA ALA A 200 17.96 -5.15 15.85
C ALA A 200 16.72 -4.53 16.53
N GLN A 201 15.65 -4.27 15.78
CA GLN A 201 14.38 -3.74 16.28
C GLN A 201 13.29 -4.81 16.45
N PHE A 202 13.58 -6.07 16.12
CA PHE A 202 12.62 -7.16 16.22
C PHE A 202 12.20 -7.43 17.67
N ASP A 203 10.89 -7.55 17.90
CA ASP A 203 10.30 -7.96 19.18
C ASP A 203 10.13 -9.49 19.21
N PRO A 204 10.99 -10.24 19.90
CA PRO A 204 10.92 -11.70 19.91
C PRO A 204 9.71 -12.25 20.70
N ARG A 205 9.07 -11.44 21.53
CA ARG A 205 7.92 -11.84 22.34
C ARG A 205 6.60 -11.69 21.58
N ASN A 206 6.40 -10.53 20.97
CA ASN A 206 5.13 -10.18 20.34
C ASN A 206 5.21 -10.18 18.80
N GLY A 207 6.39 -10.36 18.22
CA GLY A 207 6.60 -10.19 16.78
C GLY A 207 6.54 -8.72 16.36
N GLY A 208 6.87 -8.47 15.10
CA GLY A 208 6.98 -7.11 14.57
C GLY A 208 8.23 -6.38 15.06
N PHE A 209 8.26 -5.07 14.80
CA PHE A 209 9.43 -4.24 15.01
C PHE A 209 9.10 -3.03 15.87
N GLY A 210 10.05 -2.65 16.74
CA GLY A 210 9.85 -1.56 17.69
C GLY A 210 8.87 -1.88 18.82
N SER A 211 8.27 -0.85 19.42
CA SER A 211 7.35 -0.98 20.55
C SER A 211 5.90 -0.63 20.13
N GLN A 212 5.46 0.59 20.42
CA GLN A 212 4.10 1.06 20.10
C GLN A 212 4.13 2.50 19.58
N PRO A 213 3.29 2.83 18.56
CA PRO A 213 2.45 1.93 17.79
C PRO A 213 3.25 0.98 16.90
N LYS A 214 2.68 -0.19 16.57
CA LYS A 214 3.31 -1.19 15.68
C LYS A 214 2.68 -1.19 14.31
N PHE A 215 3.54 -1.10 13.28
CA PHE A 215 3.17 -1.23 11.87
C PHE A 215 3.67 -2.56 11.30
N PRO A 216 2.98 -3.13 10.29
CA PRO A 216 3.35 -4.43 9.70
C PRO A 216 4.70 -4.47 8.99
N HIS A 217 5.11 -3.40 8.29
CA HIS A 217 6.33 -3.30 7.47
C HIS A 217 6.49 -4.44 6.43
N PRO A 218 5.57 -4.60 5.45
CA PRO A 218 5.57 -5.74 4.53
C PRO A 218 6.86 -5.85 3.69
N GLY A 219 7.45 -4.73 3.26
CA GLY A 219 8.67 -4.72 2.45
C GLY A 219 9.86 -5.35 3.17
N ILE A 220 10.05 -5.04 4.45
CA ILE A 220 11.13 -5.66 5.24
C ILE A 220 10.84 -7.12 5.54
N LEU A 221 9.56 -7.52 5.70
CA LEU A 221 9.18 -8.92 5.90
C LEU A 221 9.55 -9.75 4.66
N ASP A 222 9.27 -9.29 3.45
CA ASP A 222 9.67 -9.99 2.22
C ASP A 222 11.21 -10.06 2.09
N LEU A 223 11.96 -9.03 2.47
CA LEU A 223 13.42 -9.08 2.49
C LEU A 223 13.95 -10.12 3.50
N LEU A 224 13.38 -10.17 4.69
CA LEU A 224 13.76 -11.18 5.69
C LEU A 224 13.39 -12.60 5.24
N LEU A 225 12.27 -12.75 4.53
CA LEU A 225 11.91 -14.03 3.92
C LEU A 225 12.91 -14.46 2.86
N GLU A 226 13.32 -13.54 1.96
CA GLU A 226 14.33 -13.80 0.93
C GLU A 226 15.63 -14.31 1.55
N ILE A 227 16.13 -13.62 2.59
CA ILE A 227 17.33 -14.03 3.34
C ILE A 227 17.11 -15.39 4.01
N ALA A 228 15.97 -15.62 4.66
CA ALA A 228 15.67 -16.86 5.36
C ALA A 228 15.63 -18.08 4.44
N THR A 229 15.22 -17.89 3.18
CA THR A 229 15.00 -18.99 2.25
C THR A 229 16.16 -19.25 1.28
N ASN A 230 16.92 -18.22 0.94
CA ASN A 230 17.88 -18.26 -0.16
C ASN A 230 19.36 -18.15 0.28
N ARG A 231 19.65 -17.91 1.58
CA ARG A 231 21.00 -18.03 2.13
C ARG A 231 21.30 -19.48 2.50
N GLY A 232 22.56 -19.85 2.48
CA GLY A 232 23.00 -21.22 2.75
C GLY A 232 22.67 -21.74 4.15
N PRO A 233 22.53 -23.05 4.33
CA PRO A 233 22.30 -23.64 5.65
C PRO A 233 23.48 -23.33 6.58
N GLY A 234 23.21 -22.72 7.72
CA GLY A 234 24.22 -22.30 8.70
C GLY A 234 24.50 -20.80 8.72
N ASP A 235 23.84 -20.00 7.89
CA ASP A 235 23.88 -18.54 7.99
C ASP A 235 23.07 -18.09 9.23
N PRO A 236 23.73 -17.44 10.23
CA PRO A 236 23.05 -17.00 11.45
C PRO A 236 21.96 -15.95 11.20
N GLN A 237 22.15 -15.09 10.19
CA GLN A 237 21.17 -14.06 9.84
C GLN A 237 19.92 -14.68 9.20
N ALA A 238 20.07 -15.73 8.38
CA ALA A 238 18.94 -16.46 7.83
C ALA A 238 18.05 -17.10 8.92
N ALA A 239 18.65 -17.67 9.98
CA ALA A 239 17.89 -18.22 11.08
C ALA A 239 17.15 -17.15 11.89
N GLN A 240 17.75 -15.98 12.10
CA GLN A 240 17.11 -14.85 12.76
C GLN A 240 15.98 -14.26 11.89
N ALA A 241 16.24 -14.11 10.59
CA ALA A 241 15.24 -13.63 9.60
C ALA A 241 14.03 -14.56 9.55
N HIS A 242 14.23 -15.88 9.49
CA HIS A 242 13.17 -16.88 9.59
C HIS A 242 12.32 -16.70 10.85
N THR A 243 12.97 -16.59 12.01
CA THR A 243 12.26 -16.39 13.28
C THR A 243 11.47 -15.10 13.29
N ALA A 244 12.06 -14.00 12.84
CA ALA A 244 11.39 -12.69 12.80
C ALA A 244 10.19 -12.70 11.87
N PHE A 245 10.33 -13.24 10.67
CA PHE A 245 9.26 -13.35 9.68
C PHE A 245 8.10 -14.21 10.22
N CYS A 246 8.37 -15.47 10.58
CA CYS A 246 7.32 -16.40 11.01
C CYS A 246 6.62 -15.95 12.29
N THR A 247 7.37 -15.44 13.28
CA THR A 247 6.78 -14.94 14.53
C THR A 247 5.90 -13.73 14.28
N THR A 248 6.32 -12.80 13.45
CA THR A 248 5.55 -11.59 13.14
C THR A 248 4.23 -11.94 12.45
N LEU A 249 4.24 -12.74 11.38
CA LEU A 249 3.02 -13.14 10.70
C LEU A 249 2.07 -13.92 11.62
N ALA A 250 2.59 -14.87 12.40
CA ALA A 250 1.78 -15.65 13.34
C ALA A 250 1.16 -14.80 14.45
N LYS A 251 1.85 -13.77 14.94
CA LYS A 251 1.32 -12.86 15.97
C LYS A 251 0.32 -11.88 15.42
N MET A 252 0.56 -11.32 14.22
CA MET A 252 -0.41 -10.44 13.56
C MET A 252 -1.73 -11.17 13.24
N SER A 253 -1.69 -12.36 12.64
CA SER A 253 -2.91 -13.12 12.30
C SER A 253 -3.72 -13.57 13.51
N ARG A 254 -3.10 -13.66 14.69
CA ARG A 254 -3.79 -13.98 15.94
C ARG A 254 -4.22 -12.75 16.72
N GLY A 255 -3.63 -11.59 16.45
CA GLY A 255 -3.97 -10.32 17.10
C GLY A 255 -5.32 -9.78 16.68
N GLY A 256 -5.77 -8.72 17.37
CA GLY A 256 -6.95 -7.96 16.97
C GLY A 256 -6.68 -7.01 15.82
N VAL A 257 -5.41 -6.79 15.43
CA VAL A 257 -5.07 -6.10 14.18
C VAL A 257 -5.58 -6.86 12.95
N TYR A 258 -5.84 -8.15 13.09
CA TYR A 258 -6.52 -8.99 12.12
C TYR A 258 -7.99 -9.17 12.52
N ASP A 259 -8.91 -8.91 11.60
CA ASP A 259 -10.34 -9.11 11.86
C ASP A 259 -10.67 -10.60 11.91
N GLN A 260 -10.81 -11.13 13.12
CA GLN A 260 -11.03 -12.55 13.39
C GLN A 260 -12.36 -13.11 12.84
N LEU A 261 -13.28 -12.27 12.39
CA LEU A 261 -14.59 -12.70 11.87
C LEU A 261 -14.68 -12.62 10.33
N ALA A 262 -14.19 -11.54 9.73
CA ALA A 262 -14.34 -11.31 8.29
C ALA A 262 -13.02 -11.42 7.52
N GLY A 263 -11.90 -11.52 8.21
CA GLY A 263 -10.59 -11.42 7.57
C GLY A 263 -10.18 -9.97 7.26
N GLY A 264 -8.98 -9.85 6.69
CA GLY A 264 -8.37 -8.56 6.41
C GLY A 264 -7.75 -7.88 7.64
N PHE A 265 -6.74 -7.07 7.39
CA PHE A 265 -5.97 -6.38 8.41
C PHE A 265 -6.40 -4.92 8.57
N HIS A 266 -6.52 -4.50 9.81
CA HIS A 266 -6.50 -3.10 10.20
C HIS A 266 -5.10 -2.53 9.99
N ARG A 267 -5.00 -1.21 9.90
CA ARG A 267 -3.80 -0.53 9.43
C ARG A 267 -2.58 -0.72 10.33
N TYR A 268 -2.72 -0.55 11.65
CA TYR A 268 -1.66 -0.72 12.63
C TYR A 268 -2.23 -0.98 14.02
N SER A 269 -1.37 -1.45 14.94
CA SER A 269 -1.74 -1.64 16.35
C SER A 269 -1.28 -0.48 17.21
N VAL A 270 -2.14 -0.01 18.12
CA VAL A 270 -1.77 1.05 19.08
C VAL A 270 -0.97 0.49 20.26
N ASP A 271 -0.96 -0.83 20.44
CA ASP A 271 -0.20 -1.54 21.46
C ASP A 271 0.88 -2.47 20.87
N GLU A 272 1.81 -2.91 21.70
CA GLU A 272 2.93 -3.76 21.30
C GLU A 272 2.55 -5.22 20.99
N ARG A 273 1.32 -5.66 21.37
CA ARG A 273 0.86 -7.06 21.34
C ARG A 273 -0.02 -7.38 20.14
N TRP A 274 -0.28 -6.41 19.27
CA TRP A 274 -1.20 -6.50 18.13
C TRP A 274 -2.69 -6.68 18.51
N VAL A 275 -3.12 -6.23 19.71
CA VAL A 275 -4.47 -6.45 20.21
C VAL A 275 -5.41 -5.33 19.77
N VAL A 276 -5.14 -4.10 20.15
CA VAL A 276 -6.02 -2.96 19.83
C VAL A 276 -5.51 -2.27 18.56
N PRO A 277 -6.26 -2.35 17.45
CA PRO A 277 -5.86 -1.68 16.23
C PRO A 277 -6.39 -0.25 16.17
N HIS A 278 -5.86 0.53 15.23
CA HIS A 278 -6.59 1.59 14.58
C HIS A 278 -7.45 0.94 13.49
N PHE A 279 -8.78 1.07 13.55
CA PHE A 279 -9.70 0.13 12.90
C PHE A 279 -9.88 0.31 11.39
N GLU A 280 -9.33 1.35 10.77
CA GLU A 280 -9.36 1.48 9.31
C GLU A 280 -8.66 0.30 8.62
N LYS A 281 -9.17 -0.09 7.45
CA LYS A 281 -8.57 -1.13 6.60
C LYS A 281 -8.25 -0.55 5.23
N MET A 282 -6.96 -0.52 4.87
CA MET A 282 -6.47 0.03 3.62
C MET A 282 -6.25 -1.07 2.58
N LEU A 283 -6.52 -0.76 1.31
CA LEU A 283 -6.24 -1.69 0.21
C LEU A 283 -4.75 -2.06 0.15
N TYR A 284 -3.86 -1.07 0.17
CA TYR A 284 -2.42 -1.29 0.02
C TYR A 284 -1.84 -2.12 1.17
N ASP A 285 -2.26 -1.92 2.42
CA ASP A 285 -1.80 -2.71 3.57
C ASP A 285 -2.20 -4.18 3.40
N ASN A 286 -3.46 -4.42 3.04
CA ASN A 286 -3.97 -5.77 2.85
C ASN A 286 -3.38 -6.49 1.65
N THR A 287 -3.05 -5.78 0.57
CA THR A 287 -2.42 -6.39 -0.61
C THR A 287 -0.97 -6.78 -0.37
N GLU A 288 -0.19 -5.96 0.32
CA GLU A 288 1.19 -6.30 0.65
C GLU A 288 1.25 -7.39 1.73
N LEU A 289 0.36 -7.36 2.73
CA LEU A 289 0.25 -8.45 3.70
C LEU A 289 -0.23 -9.76 3.03
N LEU A 290 -1.18 -9.71 2.09
CA LEU A 290 -1.56 -10.89 1.32
C LEU A 290 -0.35 -11.53 0.66
N ARG A 291 0.54 -10.74 0.06
CA ARG A 291 1.78 -11.22 -0.53
C ARG A 291 2.70 -11.88 0.51
N ASN A 292 2.91 -11.23 1.66
CA ASN A 292 3.73 -11.82 2.73
C ASN A 292 3.19 -13.19 3.19
N TYR A 293 1.86 -13.33 3.37
CA TYR A 293 1.26 -14.62 3.76
C TYR A 293 1.35 -15.67 2.65
N VAL A 294 1.16 -15.27 1.39
CA VAL A 294 1.33 -16.15 0.22
C VAL A 294 2.78 -16.62 0.09
N HIS A 295 3.75 -15.71 0.20
CA HIS A 295 5.18 -16.03 0.12
C HIS A 295 5.64 -16.90 1.31
N GLY A 296 5.11 -16.61 2.50
CA GLY A 296 5.36 -17.42 3.70
C GLY A 296 4.79 -18.83 3.58
N PHE A 297 3.56 -19.00 3.08
CA PHE A 297 2.99 -20.32 2.78
C PHE A 297 3.77 -21.04 1.70
N GLN A 298 4.14 -20.37 0.63
CA GLN A 298 4.95 -20.89 -0.47
C GLN A 298 6.27 -21.47 0.03
N SER A 299 6.91 -20.84 0.99
CA SER A 299 8.23 -21.21 1.49
C SER A 299 8.21 -22.22 2.64
N PHE A 300 7.24 -22.12 3.54
CA PHE A 300 7.21 -22.90 4.80
C PHE A 300 6.01 -23.83 4.93
N VAL A 301 5.04 -23.76 4.02
CA VAL A 301 3.81 -24.58 4.01
C VAL A 301 3.05 -24.51 5.35
N HIS A 302 3.03 -23.30 5.99
CA HIS A 302 2.40 -23.11 7.29
C HIS A 302 0.88 -22.95 7.13
N PRO A 303 0.04 -23.78 7.79
CA PRO A 303 -1.42 -23.75 7.60
C PRO A 303 -2.07 -22.40 7.93
N ASP A 304 -1.64 -21.74 9.02
CA ASP A 304 -2.19 -20.44 9.42
C ASP A 304 -1.92 -19.36 8.35
N PHE A 305 -0.81 -19.47 7.59
CA PHE A 305 -0.49 -18.51 6.53
C PHE A 305 -1.42 -18.70 5.33
N LEU A 306 -1.74 -19.95 4.98
CA LEU A 306 -2.73 -20.26 3.95
C LEU A 306 -4.11 -19.72 4.34
N GLU A 307 -4.58 -20.05 5.56
CA GLU A 307 -5.87 -19.61 6.07
C GLU A 307 -5.99 -18.09 6.02
N THR A 308 -5.01 -17.37 6.56
CA THR A 308 -4.99 -15.90 6.57
C THR A 308 -4.98 -15.30 5.17
N ALA A 309 -4.18 -15.85 4.23
CA ALA A 309 -4.16 -15.39 2.85
C ALA A 309 -5.51 -15.55 2.15
N VAL A 310 -6.18 -16.69 2.34
CA VAL A 310 -7.51 -16.97 1.78
C VAL A 310 -8.56 -16.03 2.38
N GLU A 311 -8.51 -15.79 3.69
CA GLU A 311 -9.47 -14.90 4.37
C GLU A 311 -9.27 -13.42 4.00
N ILE A 312 -8.02 -12.96 3.72
CA ILE A 312 -7.78 -11.62 3.16
C ILE A 312 -8.46 -11.49 1.80
N ILE A 313 -8.32 -12.49 0.92
CA ILE A 313 -8.98 -12.49 -0.40
C ILE A 313 -10.49 -12.45 -0.23
N HIS A 314 -11.08 -13.25 0.67
CA HIS A 314 -12.52 -13.25 0.91
C HIS A 314 -13.02 -11.89 1.39
N TRP A 315 -12.29 -11.25 2.33
CA TRP A 315 -12.65 -9.92 2.80
C TRP A 315 -12.57 -8.88 1.66
N LEU A 316 -11.49 -8.88 0.87
CA LEU A 316 -11.37 -8.00 -0.29
C LEU A 316 -12.52 -8.23 -1.28
N ASP A 317 -12.83 -9.49 -1.56
CA ASP A 317 -13.88 -9.90 -2.48
C ASP A 317 -15.28 -9.45 -2.03
N ASP A 318 -15.57 -9.54 -0.73
CA ASP A 318 -16.87 -9.21 -0.15
C ASP A 318 -17.09 -7.69 0.02
N TRP A 319 -16.02 -6.92 0.32
CA TRP A 319 -16.15 -5.53 0.76
C TRP A 319 -15.47 -4.52 -0.17
N MET A 320 -14.34 -4.90 -0.76
CA MET A 320 -13.40 -3.96 -1.36
C MET A 320 -13.28 -4.10 -2.89
N THR A 321 -14.30 -4.63 -3.57
CA THR A 321 -14.23 -4.83 -5.02
C THR A 321 -15.46 -4.31 -5.75
N ASP A 322 -15.21 -3.76 -6.94
CA ASP A 322 -16.21 -3.59 -7.99
C ASP A 322 -16.27 -4.88 -8.82
N ARG A 323 -17.19 -5.77 -8.47
CA ARG A 323 -17.30 -7.08 -9.11
C ARG A 323 -17.79 -7.02 -10.55
N GLU A 324 -18.49 -5.98 -10.92
CA GLU A 324 -19.07 -5.83 -12.25
C GLU A 324 -18.01 -5.35 -13.26
N LEU A 325 -17.37 -4.23 -12.99
CA LEU A 325 -16.43 -3.60 -13.90
C LEU A 325 -14.98 -4.09 -13.69
N GLY A 326 -14.66 -4.63 -12.53
CA GLY A 326 -13.29 -4.86 -12.06
C GLY A 326 -12.76 -3.63 -11.34
N GLY A 327 -11.94 -3.84 -10.33
CA GLY A 327 -11.32 -2.78 -9.54
C GLY A 327 -11.43 -3.05 -8.04
N PHE A 328 -10.44 -2.57 -7.30
CA PHE A 328 -10.37 -2.65 -5.85
C PHE A 328 -10.60 -1.26 -5.26
N CYS A 329 -11.48 -1.18 -4.27
CA CYS A 329 -11.81 0.02 -3.52
C CYS A 329 -10.65 0.45 -2.62
N ALA A 330 -10.56 1.75 -2.29
CA ALA A 330 -9.42 2.33 -1.58
C ALA A 330 -9.31 1.91 -0.11
N SER A 331 -10.39 2.06 0.66
CA SER A 331 -10.36 1.86 2.10
C SER A 331 -11.74 1.59 2.71
N GLN A 332 -11.73 1.01 3.91
CA GLN A 332 -12.87 0.96 4.81
C GLN A 332 -12.54 1.81 6.04
N ASP A 333 -13.44 2.73 6.43
CA ASP A 333 -13.28 3.59 7.58
C ASP A 333 -13.24 2.80 8.90
N ALA A 334 -12.66 3.41 9.92
CA ALA A 334 -12.62 2.88 11.28
C ALA A 334 -14.00 2.95 11.95
N ASP A 335 -14.71 4.05 11.74
CA ASP A 335 -15.83 4.50 12.54
C ASP A 335 -17.13 4.60 11.76
N ILE A 336 -18.25 4.51 12.47
CA ILE A 336 -19.59 4.81 11.94
C ILE A 336 -19.93 6.28 12.23
N ASN A 337 -19.46 6.80 13.38
CA ASN A 337 -19.63 8.17 13.84
C ASN A 337 -18.50 8.53 14.81
N LEU A 338 -18.41 9.81 15.21
CA LEU A 338 -17.31 10.33 16.02
C LEU A 338 -17.30 9.92 17.51
N ASP A 339 -18.39 9.34 18.00
CA ASP A 339 -18.47 8.82 19.36
C ASP A 339 -18.09 7.34 19.41
N ASP A 340 -17.75 6.77 18.24
CA ASP A 340 -17.39 5.40 17.98
C ASP A 340 -15.85 5.29 17.85
N ASP A 341 -15.28 4.25 18.39
CA ASP A 341 -13.87 3.87 18.20
C ASP A 341 -13.84 2.36 17.96
N GLY A 342 -14.20 1.96 16.73
CA GLY A 342 -14.24 0.57 16.29
C GLY A 342 -15.41 -0.25 16.82
N ASP A 343 -16.53 0.37 17.17
CA ASP A 343 -17.71 -0.31 17.72
C ASP A 343 -18.30 -1.36 16.76
N TYR A 344 -18.14 -1.15 15.44
CA TYR A 344 -18.52 -2.15 14.44
C TYR A 344 -17.75 -3.47 14.61
N PHE A 345 -16.46 -3.39 14.92
CA PHE A 345 -15.57 -4.55 14.98
C PHE A 345 -15.53 -5.22 16.35
N THR A 346 -15.87 -4.49 17.41
CA THR A 346 -15.74 -4.93 18.81
C THR A 346 -17.02 -5.57 19.35
N TRP A 347 -16.89 -6.34 20.44
CA TRP A 347 -17.99 -7.11 21.04
C TRP A 347 -18.00 -6.99 22.56
N THR A 348 -19.16 -6.78 23.15
CA THR A 348 -19.36 -7.07 24.57
C THR A 348 -19.68 -8.54 24.80
N LEU A 349 -19.45 -9.04 26.01
CA LEU A 349 -19.84 -10.39 26.37
C LEU A 349 -21.37 -10.60 26.25
N ASP A 350 -22.18 -9.59 26.56
CA ASP A 350 -23.63 -9.67 26.44
C ASP A 350 -24.11 -9.68 24.99
N GLU A 351 -23.49 -8.94 24.09
CA GLU A 351 -23.74 -9.04 22.65
C GLU A 351 -23.42 -10.47 22.14
N ALA A 352 -22.29 -11.05 22.56
CA ALA A 352 -21.93 -12.42 22.20
C ALA A 352 -22.91 -13.45 22.75
N LYS A 353 -23.38 -13.31 24.02
CA LYS A 353 -24.41 -14.14 24.62
C LYS A 353 -25.75 -14.10 23.90
N ALA A 354 -26.11 -12.93 23.31
CA ALA A 354 -27.36 -12.79 22.58
C ALA A 354 -27.34 -13.54 21.23
N VAL A 355 -26.15 -13.83 20.70
CA VAL A 355 -25.95 -14.44 19.38
C VAL A 355 -25.60 -15.93 19.46
N LEU A 356 -24.77 -16.32 20.43
CA LEU A 356 -24.18 -17.65 20.50
C LEU A 356 -24.92 -18.56 21.51
N PRO A 357 -25.19 -19.83 21.17
CA PRO A 357 -25.60 -20.83 22.13
C PRO A 357 -24.53 -21.03 23.22
N PRO A 358 -24.90 -21.54 24.43
CA PRO A 358 -23.98 -21.62 25.58
C PRO A 358 -22.64 -22.30 25.29
N THR A 359 -22.64 -23.44 24.57
CA THR A 359 -21.41 -24.18 24.22
C THR A 359 -20.49 -23.39 23.30
N GLU A 360 -21.07 -22.74 22.29
CA GLU A 360 -20.29 -21.89 21.36
C GLU A 360 -19.80 -20.62 22.06
N LEU A 361 -20.60 -20.03 22.95
CA LEU A 361 -20.20 -18.88 23.75
C LEU A 361 -19.02 -19.22 24.69
N GLU A 362 -19.06 -20.37 25.38
CA GLU A 362 -17.97 -20.81 26.24
C GLU A 362 -16.67 -20.99 25.44
N PHE A 363 -16.76 -21.61 24.25
CA PHE A 363 -15.63 -21.73 23.34
C PHE A 363 -15.14 -20.36 22.88
N ALA A 364 -16.01 -19.53 22.32
CA ALA A 364 -15.69 -18.23 21.75
C ALA A 364 -15.07 -17.27 22.78
N ALA A 365 -15.65 -17.22 23.99
CA ALA A 365 -15.16 -16.38 25.08
C ALA A 365 -13.72 -16.74 25.49
N ARG A 366 -13.38 -18.03 25.52
CA ARG A 366 -12.03 -18.49 25.85
C ARG A 366 -11.05 -18.38 24.67
N TYR A 367 -11.53 -18.61 23.44
CA TYR A 367 -10.67 -18.64 22.26
C TYR A 367 -10.37 -17.26 21.73
N TRP A 368 -11.35 -16.33 21.74
CA TRP A 368 -11.21 -14.94 21.31
C TRP A 368 -11.08 -13.92 22.45
N ASP A 369 -10.84 -14.38 23.66
CA ASP A 369 -10.64 -13.55 24.86
C ASP A 369 -11.78 -12.56 25.14
N ILE A 370 -13.06 -12.99 25.01
CA ILE A 370 -14.23 -12.16 25.28
C ILE A 370 -14.59 -12.22 26.77
N GLY A 371 -14.46 -11.11 27.49
CA GLY A 371 -14.72 -10.99 28.91
C GLY A 371 -15.73 -9.88 29.27
N GLU A 372 -16.02 -9.74 30.56
CA GLU A 372 -16.80 -8.61 31.09
C GLU A 372 -16.01 -7.29 31.01
N LEU A 373 -14.70 -7.38 31.13
CA LEU A 373 -13.74 -6.30 30.87
C LEU A 373 -13.02 -6.60 29.58
N GLY A 374 -13.10 -5.66 28.63
CA GLY A 374 -12.46 -5.72 27.33
C GLY A 374 -11.30 -4.74 27.20
N ASP A 375 -10.98 -4.39 25.97
CA ASP A 375 -9.73 -3.71 25.61
C ASP A 375 -9.90 -2.21 25.32
N MET A 376 -11.15 -1.74 25.12
CA MET A 376 -11.41 -0.38 24.62
C MET A 376 -11.52 0.64 25.75
N HIS A 377 -10.76 1.74 25.64
CA HIS A 377 -10.75 2.79 26.68
C HIS A 377 -12.05 3.56 26.80
N HIS A 378 -12.72 3.85 25.67
CA HIS A 378 -13.98 4.59 25.66
C HIS A 378 -15.15 3.76 26.21
N ASN A 379 -15.10 2.43 26.04
CA ASN A 379 -16.08 1.49 26.55
C ASN A 379 -15.41 0.21 27.07
N PRO A 380 -15.08 0.13 28.36
CA PRO A 380 -14.36 -1.01 28.93
C PRO A 380 -15.05 -2.38 28.83
N ALA A 381 -16.31 -2.44 28.40
CA ALA A 381 -17.00 -3.71 28.15
C ALA A 381 -16.76 -4.24 26.72
N LYS A 382 -16.19 -3.44 25.82
CA LYS A 382 -15.90 -3.81 24.43
C LYS A 382 -14.57 -4.56 24.34
N ASN A 383 -14.62 -5.76 23.76
CA ASN A 383 -13.47 -6.63 23.51
C ASN A 383 -13.09 -6.57 22.03
N VAL A 384 -11.80 -6.50 21.75
CA VAL A 384 -11.24 -6.76 20.44
C VAL A 384 -10.95 -8.24 20.31
N LEU A 385 -11.56 -8.91 19.34
CA LEU A 385 -11.38 -10.35 19.19
C LEU A 385 -9.94 -10.68 18.79
N HIS A 386 -9.26 -11.50 19.61
CA HIS A 386 -7.89 -11.94 19.32
C HIS A 386 -7.64 -13.32 19.93
N ARG A 387 -6.65 -14.05 19.40
CA ARG A 387 -6.31 -15.41 19.81
C ARG A 387 -4.98 -15.45 20.56
N LYS A 388 -4.94 -15.99 21.76
CA LYS A 388 -3.68 -16.20 22.53
C LYS A 388 -2.90 -17.43 22.06
N GLN A 389 -3.57 -18.39 21.43
CA GLN A 389 -3.03 -19.69 21.04
C GLN A 389 -3.67 -20.18 19.71
N THR A 390 -3.04 -21.15 19.07
CA THR A 390 -3.59 -21.82 17.89
C THR A 390 -4.76 -22.73 18.29
N LEU A 391 -5.56 -23.15 17.30
CA LEU A 391 -6.64 -24.13 17.55
C LEU A 391 -6.07 -25.46 18.06
N THR A 392 -4.93 -25.91 17.54
CA THR A 392 -4.21 -27.12 17.96
C THR A 392 -3.75 -27.02 19.42
N GLU A 393 -3.15 -25.87 19.82
CA GLU A 393 -2.76 -25.63 21.21
C GLU A 393 -3.99 -25.57 22.14
N PHE A 394 -5.09 -24.97 21.67
CA PHE A 394 -6.34 -24.92 22.43
C PHE A 394 -6.97 -26.31 22.57
N ALA A 395 -6.92 -27.14 21.54
CA ALA A 395 -7.35 -28.55 21.59
C ALA A 395 -6.55 -29.33 22.63
N ALA A 396 -5.24 -29.21 22.62
CA ALA A 396 -4.37 -29.85 23.60
C ALA A 396 -4.67 -29.39 25.05
N ALA A 397 -4.90 -28.08 25.24
CA ALA A 397 -5.20 -27.51 26.55
C ALA A 397 -6.59 -27.89 27.12
N THR A 398 -7.57 -28.14 26.25
CA THR A 398 -8.95 -28.43 26.64
C THR A 398 -9.32 -29.92 26.61
N GLY A 399 -8.49 -30.74 25.93
CA GLY A 399 -8.73 -32.17 25.75
C GLY A 399 -9.81 -32.51 24.72
N HIS A 400 -10.24 -31.53 23.93
CA HIS A 400 -11.17 -31.74 22.81
C HIS A 400 -10.41 -32.07 21.50
N SER A 401 -11.09 -32.73 20.57
CA SER A 401 -10.51 -32.91 19.23
C SER A 401 -10.48 -31.59 18.45
N GLU A 402 -9.45 -31.39 17.65
CA GLU A 402 -9.33 -30.20 16.80
C GLU A 402 -10.51 -30.10 15.81
N GLU A 403 -10.98 -31.21 15.28
CA GLU A 403 -12.15 -31.27 14.39
C GLU A 403 -13.42 -30.70 15.06
N TYR A 404 -13.67 -31.09 16.32
CA TYR A 404 -14.79 -30.57 17.08
C TYR A 404 -14.68 -29.07 17.34
N LEU A 405 -13.48 -28.60 17.69
CA LEU A 405 -13.23 -27.19 17.94
C LEU A 405 -13.32 -26.37 16.64
N ARG A 406 -12.87 -26.92 15.51
CA ARG A 406 -13.03 -26.29 14.18
C ARG A 406 -14.50 -26.10 13.84
N MET A 407 -15.33 -27.10 14.08
CA MET A 407 -16.76 -27.00 13.87
C MET A 407 -17.41 -25.90 14.74
N LEU A 408 -16.98 -25.77 16.02
CA LEU A 408 -17.45 -24.70 16.91
C LEU A 408 -16.98 -23.33 16.42
N LEU A 409 -15.72 -23.20 16.01
CA LEU A 409 -15.13 -21.98 15.48
C LEU A 409 -15.90 -21.50 14.26
N ASP A 410 -16.07 -22.36 13.25
CA ASP A 410 -16.77 -22.02 12.00
C ASP A 410 -18.24 -21.62 12.27
N SER A 411 -18.89 -22.27 13.24
CA SER A 411 -20.27 -21.94 13.59
C SER A 411 -20.38 -20.60 14.33
N ALA A 412 -19.51 -20.36 15.31
CA ALA A 412 -19.48 -19.12 16.08
C ALA A 412 -19.10 -17.92 15.19
N GLN A 413 -18.06 -18.07 14.37
CA GLN A 413 -17.61 -17.05 13.43
C GLN A 413 -18.74 -16.62 12.47
N ARG A 414 -19.40 -17.58 11.83
CA ARG A 414 -20.54 -17.29 10.94
C ARG A 414 -21.68 -16.56 11.65
N LYS A 415 -22.04 -16.96 12.87
CA LYS A 415 -23.12 -16.32 13.64
C LYS A 415 -22.78 -14.89 14.05
N LEU A 416 -21.58 -14.70 14.60
CA LEU A 416 -21.11 -13.37 14.99
C LEU A 416 -20.97 -12.46 13.76
N LEU A 417 -20.40 -12.95 12.65
CA LEU A 417 -20.29 -12.18 11.40
C LEU A 417 -21.67 -11.81 10.84
N ALA A 418 -22.63 -12.75 10.87
CA ALA A 418 -24.01 -12.46 10.44
C ALA A 418 -24.68 -11.39 11.31
N ALA A 419 -24.48 -11.45 12.63
CA ALA A 419 -25.02 -10.45 13.56
C ALA A 419 -24.32 -9.08 13.36
N ARG A 420 -22.99 -9.06 13.18
CA ARG A 420 -22.22 -7.84 12.89
C ARG A 420 -22.70 -7.15 11.61
N ARG A 421 -23.01 -7.91 10.55
CA ARG A 421 -23.54 -7.37 9.28
C ARG A 421 -24.89 -6.65 9.41
N LEU A 422 -25.59 -6.80 10.53
CA LEU A 422 -26.82 -6.06 10.84
C LEU A 422 -26.55 -4.70 11.52
N ARG A 423 -25.32 -4.46 11.98
CA ARG A 423 -24.89 -3.15 12.50
C ARG A 423 -24.72 -2.16 11.34
N PRO A 424 -24.89 -0.85 11.56
CA PRO A 424 -24.40 0.14 10.61
C PRO A 424 -22.93 -0.15 10.27
N THR A 425 -22.58 -0.06 9.00
CA THR A 425 -21.20 -0.36 8.55
C THR A 425 -20.38 0.90 8.41
N PRO A 426 -19.07 0.88 8.74
CA PRO A 426 -18.17 1.97 8.40
C PRO A 426 -18.17 2.23 6.88
N PHE A 427 -17.96 3.46 6.51
CA PHE A 427 -17.95 3.88 5.11
C PHE A 427 -16.84 3.13 4.33
N VAL A 428 -17.16 2.69 3.12
CA VAL A 428 -16.18 2.14 2.18
C VAL A 428 -15.96 3.17 1.07
N ASP A 429 -14.75 3.71 1.01
CA ASP A 429 -14.35 4.56 -0.12
C ASP A 429 -14.09 3.70 -1.35
N ARG A 430 -15.02 3.79 -2.31
CA ARG A 430 -15.00 3.03 -3.56
C ARG A 430 -14.15 3.68 -4.64
N THR A 431 -13.35 4.67 -4.30
CA THR A 431 -12.37 5.28 -5.21
C THR A 431 -11.36 4.23 -5.66
N ILE A 432 -11.04 4.22 -6.95
CA ILE A 432 -10.12 3.27 -7.58
C ILE A 432 -8.86 4.01 -7.99
N TYR A 433 -7.81 3.88 -7.19
CA TYR A 433 -6.47 4.43 -7.45
C TYR A 433 -5.64 3.48 -8.30
N THR A 434 -4.97 4.00 -9.31
CA THR A 434 -4.20 3.20 -10.29
C THR A 434 -3.09 2.38 -9.64
N GLY A 435 -2.21 3.00 -8.87
CA GLY A 435 -1.08 2.33 -8.23
C GLY A 435 -1.52 1.27 -7.23
N TRP A 436 -2.54 1.56 -6.40
CA TRP A 436 -3.05 0.60 -5.41
C TRP A 436 -3.73 -0.58 -6.07
N ASN A 437 -4.44 -0.35 -7.18
CA ASN A 437 -5.03 -1.43 -7.96
C ASN A 437 -3.96 -2.29 -8.65
N ALA A 438 -2.88 -1.68 -9.13
CA ALA A 438 -1.75 -2.43 -9.68
C ALA A 438 -1.09 -3.33 -8.62
N MET A 439 -0.94 -2.87 -7.36
CA MET A 439 -0.49 -3.69 -6.23
C MET A 439 -1.46 -4.86 -5.96
N ALA A 440 -2.77 -4.59 -5.93
CA ALA A 440 -3.79 -5.61 -5.69
C ALA A 440 -3.84 -6.66 -6.81
N ILE A 441 -3.71 -6.25 -8.08
CA ILE A 441 -3.60 -7.15 -9.23
C ILE A 441 -2.43 -8.11 -9.04
N ARG A 442 -1.25 -7.60 -8.67
CA ARG A 442 -0.08 -8.43 -8.41
C ARG A 442 -0.32 -9.44 -7.30
N ALA A 443 -0.83 -8.99 -6.16
CA ALA A 443 -1.11 -9.85 -5.01
C ALA A 443 -2.09 -10.97 -5.37
N TYR A 444 -3.14 -10.66 -6.13
CA TYR A 444 -4.12 -11.65 -6.58
C TYR A 444 -3.56 -12.62 -7.61
N LEU A 445 -2.72 -12.17 -8.54
CA LEU A 445 -2.07 -13.07 -9.52
C LEU A 445 -1.06 -14.01 -8.84
N GLU A 446 -0.29 -13.51 -7.86
CA GLU A 446 0.61 -14.34 -7.05
C GLU A 446 -0.18 -15.36 -6.21
N ALA A 447 -1.23 -14.91 -5.50
CA ALA A 447 -2.11 -15.78 -4.73
C ALA A 447 -2.80 -16.83 -5.60
N ALA A 448 -3.33 -16.43 -6.76
CA ALA A 448 -3.99 -17.34 -7.69
C ALA A 448 -3.06 -18.49 -8.11
N ARG A 449 -1.80 -18.20 -8.39
CA ARG A 449 -0.82 -19.18 -8.78
C ARG A 449 -0.40 -20.11 -7.63
N VAL A 450 -0.12 -19.55 -6.45
CA VAL A 450 0.36 -20.30 -5.28
C VAL A 450 -0.78 -21.10 -4.65
N LEU A 451 -1.96 -20.50 -4.48
CA LEU A 451 -3.12 -21.07 -3.81
C LEU A 451 -4.07 -21.80 -4.78
N ARG A 452 -3.82 -21.73 -6.09
CA ARG A 452 -4.65 -22.32 -7.17
C ARG A 452 -6.08 -21.78 -7.17
N MET A 453 -6.22 -20.45 -7.09
CA MET A 453 -7.50 -19.74 -7.06
C MET A 453 -7.78 -19.07 -8.41
N ASP A 454 -8.42 -19.78 -9.34
CA ASP A 454 -8.75 -19.25 -10.68
C ASP A 454 -9.63 -18.00 -10.63
N SER A 455 -10.55 -17.91 -9.66
CA SER A 455 -11.41 -16.73 -9.48
C SER A 455 -10.61 -15.45 -9.17
N ALA A 456 -9.56 -15.56 -8.37
CA ALA A 456 -8.66 -14.44 -8.07
C ALA A 456 -7.89 -14.00 -9.32
N ARG A 457 -7.37 -14.97 -10.12
CA ARG A 457 -6.71 -14.66 -11.40
C ARG A 457 -7.65 -13.92 -12.34
N ASP A 458 -8.86 -14.43 -12.54
CA ASP A 458 -9.82 -13.89 -13.52
C ASP A 458 -10.27 -12.49 -13.11
N PHE A 459 -10.44 -12.22 -11.81
CA PHE A 459 -10.75 -10.90 -11.31
C PHE A 459 -9.58 -9.92 -11.47
N ALA A 460 -8.36 -10.34 -11.13
CA ALA A 460 -7.16 -9.53 -11.32
C ALA A 460 -6.95 -9.13 -12.79
N LEU A 461 -7.12 -10.08 -13.72
CA LEU A 461 -7.00 -9.81 -15.16
C LEU A 461 -8.11 -8.90 -15.68
N ARG A 462 -9.34 -9.00 -15.16
CA ARG A 462 -10.42 -8.04 -15.47
C ARG A 462 -10.03 -6.65 -15.02
N THR A 463 -9.54 -6.50 -13.80
CA THR A 463 -9.08 -5.22 -13.24
C THR A 463 -7.91 -4.64 -14.05
N LEU A 464 -6.92 -5.48 -14.43
CA LEU A 464 -5.79 -5.05 -15.25
C LEU A 464 -6.24 -4.54 -16.64
N ASN A 465 -7.20 -5.22 -17.28
CA ASN A 465 -7.75 -4.76 -18.55
C ASN A 465 -8.50 -3.43 -18.40
N ARG A 466 -9.26 -3.23 -17.30
CA ARG A 466 -9.92 -1.95 -16.99
C ARG A 466 -8.89 -0.84 -16.78
N LEU A 467 -7.84 -1.11 -15.99
CA LEU A 467 -6.74 -0.15 -15.75
C LEU A 467 -6.12 0.30 -17.09
N MET A 468 -5.80 -0.63 -17.98
CA MET A 468 -5.26 -0.30 -19.31
C MET A 468 -6.23 0.52 -20.17
N ALA A 469 -7.54 0.30 -20.03
CA ALA A 469 -8.54 0.97 -20.84
C ALA A 469 -8.93 2.37 -20.32
N GLU A 470 -8.95 2.57 -19.00
CA GLU A 470 -9.48 3.77 -18.36
C GLU A 470 -8.43 4.69 -17.77
N ALA A 471 -7.29 4.13 -17.25
CA ALA A 471 -6.24 4.94 -16.66
C ALA A 471 -5.14 5.36 -17.65
N TRP A 472 -4.86 4.55 -18.68
CA TRP A 472 -3.76 4.75 -19.59
C TRP A 472 -4.25 5.23 -20.96
N ASP A 473 -3.63 6.28 -21.52
CA ASP A 473 -3.94 6.82 -22.86
C ASP A 473 -3.43 5.91 -24.00
N GLY A 474 -2.75 4.81 -23.66
CA GLY A 474 -2.13 3.88 -24.60
C GLY A 474 -0.77 4.36 -25.10
N ASP A 475 -0.24 5.48 -24.59
CA ASP A 475 1.04 6.05 -24.94
C ASP A 475 1.87 6.41 -23.69
N ALA A 476 1.81 7.63 -23.23
CA ALA A 476 2.72 8.14 -22.20
C ALA A 476 2.02 8.58 -20.92
N GLU A 477 0.70 8.79 -20.94
CA GLU A 477 -0.01 9.34 -19.79
C GLU A 477 -0.83 8.28 -19.04
N LEU A 478 -0.53 8.16 -17.76
CA LEU A 478 -1.26 7.35 -16.80
C LEU A 478 -1.94 8.28 -15.80
N ARG A 479 -3.21 8.03 -15.48
CA ARG A 479 -3.97 8.77 -14.46
C ARG A 479 -3.77 8.11 -13.09
N HIS A 480 -3.79 8.93 -12.05
CA HIS A 480 -3.76 8.45 -10.67
C HIS A 480 -5.09 7.82 -10.24
N VAL A 481 -6.22 8.42 -10.66
CA VAL A 481 -7.57 7.96 -10.28
C VAL A 481 -8.30 7.42 -11.52
N ILE A 482 -8.82 6.20 -11.41
CA ILE A 482 -9.64 5.55 -12.45
C ILE A 482 -11.11 5.90 -12.27
N ALA A 483 -11.60 5.80 -11.04
CA ALA A 483 -12.99 6.10 -10.69
C ALA A 483 -13.08 6.60 -9.24
N TYR A 484 -14.00 7.54 -9.00
CA TYR A 484 -14.30 8.01 -7.65
C TYR A 484 -15.47 7.23 -7.05
N SER A 485 -15.52 7.21 -5.72
CA SER A 485 -16.63 6.65 -4.96
C SER A 485 -17.96 7.30 -5.40
N PRO A 486 -18.99 6.52 -5.76
CA PRO A 486 -20.23 7.08 -6.26
C PRO A 486 -20.94 7.94 -5.22
N ASP A 487 -21.61 8.98 -5.68
CA ASP A 487 -22.52 9.83 -4.89
C ASP A 487 -23.70 10.22 -5.76
N ASP A 488 -24.91 9.81 -5.39
CA ASP A 488 -26.15 10.09 -6.13
C ASP A 488 -26.48 11.58 -6.24
N SER A 489 -25.84 12.44 -5.42
CA SER A 489 -26.03 13.89 -5.46
C SER A 489 -25.17 14.59 -6.53
N ILE A 490 -24.23 13.91 -7.15
CA ILE A 490 -23.36 14.46 -8.20
C ILE A 490 -23.85 13.97 -9.56
N PRO A 491 -24.11 14.88 -10.52
CA PRO A 491 -24.44 14.46 -11.87
C PRO A 491 -23.31 13.62 -12.49
N VAL A 492 -23.66 12.51 -13.13
CA VAL A 492 -22.71 11.61 -13.84
C VAL A 492 -21.91 12.36 -14.92
N SER A 493 -22.40 13.51 -15.37
CA SER A 493 -21.76 14.37 -16.37
C SER A 493 -20.72 15.36 -15.80
N THR A 494 -20.48 15.37 -14.47
CA THR A 494 -19.47 16.25 -13.89
C THR A 494 -18.08 15.77 -14.36
N PRO A 495 -17.29 16.62 -15.04
CA PRO A 495 -15.94 16.25 -15.46
C PRO A 495 -15.12 15.89 -14.22
N GLN A 496 -14.58 14.68 -14.18
CA GLN A 496 -13.63 14.29 -13.16
C GLN A 496 -12.30 15.02 -13.42
N GLU A 497 -11.67 15.52 -12.36
CA GLU A 497 -10.33 16.08 -12.50
C GLU A 497 -9.37 15.00 -12.98
N ASN A 498 -8.56 15.34 -13.98
CA ASN A 498 -7.54 14.43 -14.48
C ASN A 498 -6.28 14.56 -13.61
N VAL A 499 -6.23 13.79 -12.51
CA VAL A 499 -5.05 13.75 -11.64
C VAL A 499 -3.96 12.93 -12.33
N PRO A 500 -2.80 13.54 -12.66
CA PRO A 500 -1.70 12.82 -13.31
C PRO A 500 -1.15 11.73 -12.40
N GLY A 501 -0.80 10.59 -12.99
CA GLY A 501 -0.14 9.51 -12.28
C GLY A 501 1.24 9.91 -11.77
N THR A 502 1.58 9.41 -10.58
CA THR A 502 2.88 9.54 -9.93
C THR A 502 3.84 8.43 -10.38
N LEU A 503 5.09 8.51 -9.97
CA LEU A 503 6.08 7.44 -10.22
C LEU A 503 5.57 6.07 -9.75
N GLU A 504 4.96 6.02 -8.57
CA GLU A 504 4.42 4.79 -8.00
C GLU A 504 3.33 4.18 -8.89
N ASP A 505 2.42 4.99 -9.45
CA ASP A 505 1.39 4.50 -10.37
C ASP A 505 2.00 3.80 -11.58
N TYR A 506 3.04 4.39 -12.17
CA TYR A 506 3.76 3.79 -13.30
C TYR A 506 4.51 2.53 -12.90
N ALA A 507 5.32 2.59 -11.85
CA ALA A 507 6.16 1.48 -11.43
C ALA A 507 5.34 0.25 -11.05
N PHE A 508 4.28 0.41 -10.24
CA PHE A 508 3.38 -0.68 -9.88
C PHE A 508 2.62 -1.24 -11.08
N THR A 509 2.17 -0.36 -12.01
CA THR A 509 1.46 -0.81 -13.20
C THR A 509 2.39 -1.60 -14.15
N VAL A 510 3.64 -1.20 -14.31
CA VAL A 510 4.63 -2.00 -15.07
C VAL A 510 4.78 -3.39 -14.46
N HIS A 511 4.89 -3.49 -13.13
CA HIS A 511 4.93 -4.78 -12.44
C HIS A 511 3.66 -5.61 -12.69
N ALA A 512 2.48 -5.01 -12.58
CA ALA A 512 1.21 -5.70 -12.79
C ALA A 512 1.05 -6.21 -14.22
N LEU A 513 1.53 -5.44 -15.22
CA LEU A 513 1.54 -5.84 -16.63
C LEU A 513 2.47 -7.03 -16.89
N VAL A 514 3.67 -7.02 -16.27
CA VAL A 514 4.61 -8.16 -16.36
C VAL A 514 3.99 -9.41 -15.72
N ASP A 515 3.34 -9.27 -14.54
CA ASP A 515 2.66 -10.39 -13.88
C ASP A 515 1.42 -10.87 -14.68
N GLY A 516 0.72 -9.96 -15.36
CA GLY A 516 -0.35 -10.29 -16.31
C GLY A 516 0.15 -11.12 -17.50
N TRP A 517 1.33 -10.79 -18.03
CA TRP A 517 1.97 -11.63 -19.05
C TRP A 517 2.34 -13.01 -18.48
N PHE A 518 2.96 -13.10 -17.31
CA PHE A 518 3.29 -14.39 -16.68
C PHE A 518 2.05 -15.25 -16.41
N ALA A 519 0.91 -14.64 -16.08
CA ALA A 519 -0.33 -15.35 -15.79
C ALA A 519 -1.06 -15.84 -17.05
N THR A 520 -0.85 -15.21 -18.23
CA THR A 520 -1.63 -15.48 -19.44
C THR A 520 -0.81 -15.88 -20.66
N GLY A 521 0.46 -15.48 -20.73
CA GLY A 521 1.31 -15.53 -21.92
C GLY A 521 0.84 -14.59 -23.04
N GLU A 522 -0.05 -13.60 -22.76
CA GLU A 522 -0.53 -12.66 -23.79
C GLU A 522 0.46 -11.51 -23.98
N MET A 523 1.09 -11.44 -25.13
CA MET A 523 2.12 -10.45 -25.46
C MET A 523 1.64 -8.99 -25.35
N LYS A 524 0.33 -8.74 -25.41
CA LYS A 524 -0.23 -7.39 -25.20
C LYS A 524 0.22 -6.77 -23.87
N PHE A 525 0.28 -7.58 -22.80
CA PHE A 525 0.70 -7.10 -21.47
C PHE A 525 2.21 -6.81 -21.43
N TYR A 526 3.03 -7.66 -22.07
CA TYR A 526 4.45 -7.42 -22.19
C TYR A 526 4.76 -6.13 -22.98
N HIS A 527 4.14 -5.96 -24.16
CA HIS A 527 4.34 -4.74 -24.97
C HIS A 527 3.85 -3.49 -24.25
N ALA A 528 2.73 -3.57 -23.51
CA ALA A 528 2.25 -2.47 -22.69
C ALA A 528 3.24 -2.14 -21.54
N ALA A 529 3.82 -3.15 -20.90
CA ALA A 529 4.82 -2.97 -19.85
C ALA A 529 6.09 -2.24 -20.37
N ILE A 530 6.59 -2.65 -21.53
CA ILE A 530 7.72 -1.97 -22.20
C ILE A 530 7.40 -0.50 -22.47
N LYS A 531 6.23 -0.23 -23.10
CA LYS A 531 5.84 1.11 -23.48
C LYS A 531 5.65 2.03 -22.26
N LEU A 532 5.01 1.51 -21.21
CA LEU A 532 4.80 2.26 -19.97
C LEU A 532 6.12 2.48 -19.19
N ALA A 533 7.05 1.53 -19.23
CA ALA A 533 8.38 1.70 -18.64
C ALA A 533 9.20 2.78 -19.38
N ASP A 534 9.15 2.80 -20.71
CA ASP A 534 9.79 3.85 -21.50
C ASP A 534 9.17 5.24 -21.16
N ALA A 535 7.84 5.31 -21.00
CA ALA A 535 7.15 6.53 -20.56
C ALA A 535 7.54 6.94 -19.14
N MET A 536 7.66 5.98 -18.20
CA MET A 536 8.12 6.23 -16.84
C MET A 536 9.53 6.84 -16.82
N ILE A 537 10.44 6.29 -17.59
CA ILE A 537 11.82 6.83 -17.72
C ILE A 537 11.76 8.26 -18.26
N ALA A 538 11.06 8.49 -19.36
CA ALA A 538 11.00 9.80 -20.01
C ALA A 538 10.40 10.91 -19.12
N ARG A 539 9.45 10.56 -18.22
CA ARG A 539 8.72 11.54 -17.40
C ARG A 539 9.37 11.82 -16.05
N PHE A 540 9.96 10.80 -15.43
CA PHE A 540 10.37 10.87 -14.03
C PHE A 540 11.88 10.74 -13.80
N TYR A 541 12.62 10.06 -14.69
CA TYR A 541 14.06 9.87 -14.52
C TYR A 541 14.83 11.14 -14.83
N SER A 542 15.84 11.42 -14.02
CA SER A 542 16.76 12.53 -14.21
C SER A 542 18.18 11.99 -14.38
N LEU A 543 18.81 12.31 -15.51
CA LEU A 543 20.20 11.95 -15.75
C LEU A 543 21.17 12.61 -14.77
N ASP A 544 20.88 13.85 -14.35
CA ASP A 544 21.73 14.58 -13.41
C ASP A 544 21.64 14.04 -11.98
N ALA A 545 20.45 13.54 -11.60
CA ALA A 545 20.21 12.96 -10.26
C ALA A 545 20.44 11.45 -10.23
N GLU A 546 20.56 10.81 -11.38
CA GLU A 546 20.64 9.34 -11.55
C GLU A 546 19.52 8.60 -10.80
N ALA A 547 18.34 9.22 -10.70
CA ALA A 547 17.20 8.72 -9.94
C ALA A 547 15.87 9.23 -10.52
N PHE A 548 14.78 8.60 -10.08
CA PHE A 548 13.43 9.03 -10.43
C PHE A 548 12.89 10.03 -9.41
N TYR A 549 12.24 11.06 -9.91
CA TYR A 549 11.39 11.93 -9.12
C TYR A 549 9.97 11.34 -9.03
N ASP A 550 9.27 11.63 -7.94
CA ASP A 550 7.90 11.17 -7.68
C ASP A 550 6.85 11.75 -8.63
N THR A 551 7.10 12.94 -9.16
CA THR A 551 6.22 13.65 -10.11
C THR A 551 6.94 13.95 -11.40
N ALA A 552 6.20 14.03 -12.51
CA ALA A 552 6.74 14.43 -13.81
C ALA A 552 7.34 15.86 -13.76
N ALA A 553 8.29 16.11 -14.62
CA ALA A 553 8.82 17.47 -14.77
C ALA A 553 7.71 18.44 -15.21
N PRO A 554 7.65 19.66 -14.64
CA PRO A 554 6.69 20.66 -15.08
C PRO A 554 6.82 20.96 -16.59
N ALA A 555 5.69 21.21 -17.24
CA ALA A 555 5.73 21.63 -18.63
C ALA A 555 6.55 22.92 -18.79
N PRO A 556 7.29 23.10 -19.90
CA PRO A 556 8.06 24.31 -20.12
C PRO A 556 7.20 25.58 -20.00
N GLY A 557 7.61 26.50 -19.12
CA GLY A 557 6.91 27.77 -18.88
C GLY A 557 5.79 27.71 -17.82
N THR A 558 5.52 26.56 -17.20
CA THR A 558 4.60 26.45 -16.06
C THR A 558 5.39 26.49 -14.75
N ALA A 559 4.93 27.29 -13.78
CA ALA A 559 5.49 27.29 -12.44
C ALA A 559 4.69 26.32 -11.57
N PRO A 560 5.35 25.42 -10.82
CA PRO A 560 4.66 24.55 -9.84
C PRO A 560 3.97 25.39 -8.76
N LEU A 561 2.80 24.94 -8.31
CA LEU A 561 2.07 25.60 -7.23
C LEU A 561 2.70 25.26 -5.87
N GLY A 562 2.95 26.31 -5.07
CA GLY A 562 3.43 26.16 -3.69
C GLY A 562 4.69 25.31 -3.56
N ALA A 563 4.67 24.36 -2.62
CA ALA A 563 5.80 23.49 -2.35
C ALA A 563 6.03 22.39 -3.41
N LEU A 564 5.17 22.24 -4.43
CA LEU A 564 5.33 21.25 -5.49
C LEU A 564 6.60 21.43 -6.36
N GLY A 565 7.24 22.61 -6.28
CA GLY A 565 8.54 22.85 -6.91
C GLY A 565 9.66 21.98 -6.34
N ALA A 566 9.57 21.56 -5.08
CA ALA A 566 10.51 20.65 -4.44
C ALA A 566 10.15 19.20 -4.79
N ARG A 567 10.58 18.70 -5.96
CA ARG A 567 10.35 17.31 -6.38
C ARG A 567 11.17 16.35 -5.52
N ARG A 568 10.55 15.22 -5.15
CA ARG A 568 11.12 14.21 -4.24
C ARG A 568 11.66 13.00 -5.00
N LYS A 569 12.64 12.34 -4.41
CA LYS A 569 13.16 11.04 -4.85
C LYS A 569 12.78 9.97 -3.81
N PRO A 570 11.58 9.35 -3.91
CA PRO A 570 11.09 8.43 -2.88
C PRO A 570 11.95 7.17 -2.83
N VAL A 571 12.50 6.86 -1.65
CA VAL A 571 13.36 5.69 -1.40
C VAL A 571 12.98 4.94 -0.12
N GLN A 572 12.14 5.52 0.74
CA GLN A 572 11.66 4.91 1.98
C GLN A 572 10.26 4.32 1.79
N ASP A 573 10.09 3.08 2.25
CA ASP A 573 8.80 2.39 2.27
C ASP A 573 7.91 3.01 3.37
N ALA A 574 6.87 3.78 2.98
CA ALA A 574 5.99 4.40 3.96
C ALA A 574 4.66 4.90 3.36
N PRO A 575 3.56 4.19 3.48
CA PRO A 575 3.35 2.81 3.91
C PRO A 575 3.59 1.78 2.79
N THR A 576 3.57 2.22 1.53
CA THR A 576 3.77 1.39 0.33
C THR A 576 5.26 1.25 -0.01
N PRO A 577 5.66 0.26 -0.80
CA PRO A 577 7.01 0.19 -1.34
C PRO A 577 7.37 1.46 -2.09
N ALA A 578 8.58 1.97 -1.88
CA ALA A 578 9.01 3.26 -2.41
C ALA A 578 9.17 3.27 -3.94
N GLY A 579 8.93 4.43 -4.55
CA GLY A 579 8.91 4.57 -6.00
C GLY A 579 10.23 4.22 -6.70
N ASN A 580 11.38 4.70 -6.20
CA ASN A 580 12.69 4.43 -6.82
C ASN A 580 13.07 2.94 -6.84
N PRO A 581 13.08 2.21 -5.69
CA PRO A 581 13.39 0.78 -5.71
C PRO A 581 12.36 -0.03 -6.49
N THR A 582 11.08 0.37 -6.47
CA THR A 582 10.03 -0.29 -7.26
C THR A 582 10.27 -0.09 -8.76
N ALA A 583 10.59 1.11 -9.21
CA ALA A 583 10.95 1.40 -10.61
C ALA A 583 12.19 0.61 -11.05
N ALA A 584 13.25 0.61 -10.24
CA ALA A 584 14.46 -0.18 -10.52
C ALA A 584 14.14 -1.68 -10.64
N SER A 585 13.34 -2.24 -9.71
CA SER A 585 12.92 -3.64 -9.75
C SER A 585 12.06 -3.96 -11.00
N ALA A 586 11.18 -3.04 -11.42
CA ALA A 586 10.38 -3.18 -12.64
C ALA A 586 11.26 -3.23 -13.90
N LEU A 587 12.23 -2.32 -13.98
CA LEU A 587 13.18 -2.26 -15.11
C LEU A 587 14.06 -3.51 -15.19
N LEU A 588 14.55 -4.03 -14.06
CA LEU A 588 15.33 -5.28 -14.02
C LEU A 588 14.50 -6.49 -14.47
N ARG A 589 13.21 -6.54 -14.13
CA ARG A 589 12.30 -7.59 -14.64
C ARG A 589 12.12 -7.50 -16.16
N LEU A 590 12.00 -6.30 -16.68
CA LEU A 590 11.88 -6.08 -18.13
C LEU A 590 13.20 -6.33 -18.86
N GLU A 591 14.35 -5.96 -18.29
CA GLU A 591 15.66 -6.29 -18.84
C GLU A 591 15.82 -7.81 -19.02
N ALA A 592 15.48 -8.59 -18.00
CA ALA A 592 15.56 -10.05 -18.06
C ALA A 592 14.67 -10.69 -19.15
N LEU A 593 13.66 -9.99 -19.65
CA LEU A 593 12.76 -10.45 -20.70
C LEU A 593 13.12 -9.88 -22.08
N SER A 594 13.47 -8.60 -22.15
CA SER A 594 13.71 -7.86 -23.39
C SER A 594 15.17 -7.83 -23.82
N GLY A 595 16.12 -8.03 -22.90
CA GLY A 595 17.55 -7.87 -23.13
C GLY A 595 17.99 -6.41 -23.32
N ARG A 596 17.14 -5.43 -23.04
CA ARG A 596 17.46 -4.00 -23.14
C ARG A 596 18.38 -3.59 -22.00
N ASN A 597 19.67 -3.52 -22.25
CA ASN A 597 20.69 -3.18 -21.26
C ASN A 597 20.47 -1.80 -20.60
N GLU A 598 19.85 -0.86 -21.30
CA GLU A 598 19.49 0.46 -20.78
C GLU A 598 18.64 0.39 -19.50
N TYR A 599 17.71 -0.57 -19.44
CA TYR A 599 16.89 -0.75 -18.23
C TYR A 599 17.73 -1.16 -17.00
N ARG A 600 18.74 -2.01 -17.21
CA ARG A 600 19.67 -2.40 -16.15
C ARG A 600 20.56 -1.22 -15.74
N GLU A 601 21.07 -0.46 -16.68
CA GLU A 601 21.93 0.71 -16.42
C GLU A 601 21.17 1.77 -15.59
N ILE A 602 19.93 2.08 -15.95
CA ILE A 602 19.07 3.01 -15.20
C ILE A 602 18.74 2.48 -13.80
N ALA A 603 18.42 1.19 -13.68
CA ALA A 603 18.12 0.58 -12.39
C ALA A 603 19.36 0.60 -11.46
N GLU A 604 20.53 0.26 -11.97
CA GLU A 604 21.79 0.29 -11.24
C GLU A 604 22.17 1.70 -10.80
N ALA A 605 22.09 2.70 -11.70
CA ALA A 605 22.31 4.11 -11.38
C ALA A 605 21.34 4.59 -10.29
N THR A 606 20.04 4.24 -10.42
CA THR A 606 19.01 4.57 -9.42
C THR A 606 19.35 4.01 -8.04
N LEU A 607 19.69 2.73 -7.93
CA LEU A 607 20.06 2.13 -6.66
C LEU A 607 21.37 2.72 -6.12
N ASN A 608 22.36 2.99 -6.99
CA ASN A 608 23.62 3.57 -6.60
C ASN A 608 23.47 4.98 -6.01
N SER A 609 22.50 5.77 -6.51
CA SER A 609 22.25 7.14 -6.01
C SER A 609 21.87 7.20 -4.52
N PHE A 610 21.44 6.08 -3.92
CA PHE A 610 21.07 5.99 -2.50
C PHE A 610 21.97 5.06 -1.69
N SER A 611 22.96 4.40 -2.31
CA SER A 611 23.77 3.33 -1.69
C SER A 611 24.52 3.75 -0.42
N GLY A 612 24.91 5.03 -0.33
CA GLY A 612 25.66 5.56 0.83
C GLY A 612 24.80 5.91 2.05
N ILE A 613 23.47 5.83 1.94
CA ILE A 613 22.55 6.32 2.98
C ILE A 613 21.46 5.33 3.36
N VAL A 614 21.13 4.41 2.46
CA VAL A 614 19.97 3.56 2.61
C VAL A 614 20.00 2.69 3.86
N GLU A 615 21.20 2.34 4.37
CA GLU A 615 21.34 1.59 5.62
C GLU A 615 20.75 2.31 6.84
N HIS A 616 20.65 3.66 6.80
CA HIS A 616 20.07 4.47 7.85
C HIS A 616 18.54 4.41 7.90
N PHE A 617 17.89 3.96 6.83
CA PHE A 617 16.44 3.86 6.78
C PHE A 617 15.89 2.60 7.45
N GLY A 618 16.74 1.59 7.71
CA GLY A 618 16.37 0.41 8.49
C GLY A 618 15.10 -0.28 7.99
N LEU A 619 14.04 -0.26 8.80
CA LEU A 619 12.74 -0.88 8.47
C LEU A 619 12.09 -0.35 7.18
N TYR A 620 12.43 0.86 6.76
CA TYR A 620 11.88 1.53 5.59
C TYR A 620 12.71 1.32 4.32
N ALA A 621 13.66 0.38 4.33
CA ALA A 621 14.51 0.05 3.18
C ALA A 621 14.29 -1.36 2.61
N GLY A 622 13.17 -2.00 2.94
CA GLY A 622 12.88 -3.37 2.51
C GLY A 622 12.81 -3.50 0.99
N SER A 623 12.06 -2.63 0.33
CA SER A 623 11.95 -2.64 -1.14
C SER A 623 13.28 -2.35 -1.84
N TYR A 624 14.13 -1.50 -1.26
CA TYR A 624 15.47 -1.25 -1.78
C TYR A 624 16.35 -2.51 -1.67
N GLY A 625 16.34 -3.19 -0.52
CA GLY A 625 17.07 -4.44 -0.33
C GLY A 625 16.68 -5.50 -1.36
N LEU A 626 15.38 -5.68 -1.59
CA LEU A 626 14.83 -6.60 -2.60
C LEU A 626 15.21 -6.21 -4.04
N ALA A 627 15.20 -4.92 -4.37
CA ALA A 627 15.63 -4.44 -5.68
C ALA A 627 17.14 -4.63 -5.90
N LEU A 628 17.93 -4.43 -4.85
CA LEU A 628 19.38 -4.65 -4.89
C LEU A 628 19.72 -6.15 -5.06
N GLU A 629 19.05 -7.05 -4.35
CA GLU A 629 19.21 -8.49 -4.58
C GLU A 629 18.85 -8.88 -6.01
N ARG A 630 17.76 -8.34 -6.55
CA ARG A 630 17.37 -8.57 -7.95
C ARG A 630 18.41 -8.06 -8.95
N LEU A 631 19.12 -6.97 -8.65
CA LEU A 631 20.23 -6.47 -9.47
C LEU A 631 21.44 -7.41 -9.44
N LEU A 632 21.76 -7.95 -8.26
CA LEU A 632 22.98 -8.71 -8.00
C LEU A 632 22.86 -10.20 -8.32
N LEU A 633 21.64 -10.74 -8.26
CA LEU A 633 21.37 -12.16 -8.51
C LEU A 633 20.94 -12.40 -9.97
N ASP A 634 21.43 -13.49 -10.57
CA ASP A 634 20.98 -13.89 -11.90
C ASP A 634 19.47 -14.20 -11.89
N PRO A 635 18.70 -13.70 -12.88
CA PRO A 635 17.28 -14.04 -12.99
C PRO A 635 17.10 -15.54 -13.28
N VAL A 636 16.19 -16.18 -12.55
CA VAL A 636 15.77 -17.56 -12.74
C VAL A 636 14.39 -17.60 -13.36
N GLN A 637 14.28 -18.03 -14.59
CA GLN A 637 13.02 -18.12 -15.33
C GLN A 637 12.65 -19.59 -15.51
N VAL A 638 11.48 -19.97 -15.02
CA VAL A 638 10.95 -21.33 -15.14
C VAL A 638 9.72 -21.29 -16.03
N ILE A 639 9.81 -21.91 -17.19
CA ILE A 639 8.72 -21.98 -18.15
C ILE A 639 8.22 -23.42 -18.21
N VAL A 640 7.03 -23.66 -17.67
CA VAL A 640 6.37 -24.97 -17.78
C VAL A 640 5.55 -24.99 -19.06
N VAL A 641 5.95 -25.88 -19.96
CA VAL A 641 5.30 -26.05 -21.25
C VAL A 641 4.35 -27.23 -21.19
N GLY A 642 3.11 -27.03 -21.60
CA GLY A 642 2.11 -28.09 -21.67
C GLY A 642 0.82 -27.79 -20.91
N SER A 643 -0.12 -28.73 -21.00
CA SER A 643 -1.42 -28.73 -20.36
C SER A 643 -1.64 -30.05 -19.61
N GLY A 644 -2.64 -30.08 -18.71
CA GLY A 644 -2.96 -31.30 -17.97
C GLY A 644 -2.18 -31.51 -16.67
N PRO A 645 -2.28 -32.69 -16.05
CA PRO A 645 -1.79 -32.96 -14.70
C PRO A 645 -0.27 -32.91 -14.57
N ASP A 646 0.48 -33.32 -15.59
CA ASP A 646 1.95 -33.32 -15.56
C ASP A 646 2.50 -31.88 -15.54
N ALA A 647 1.97 -31.00 -16.40
CA ALA A 647 2.30 -29.59 -16.37
C ALA A 647 1.93 -28.95 -15.02
N ALA A 648 0.78 -29.32 -14.44
CA ALA A 648 0.36 -28.81 -13.13
C ALA A 648 1.28 -29.28 -11.99
N ARG A 649 1.85 -30.49 -12.06
CA ARG A 649 2.83 -30.98 -11.08
C ARG A 649 4.17 -30.25 -11.18
N LEU A 650 4.68 -30.07 -12.41
CA LEU A 650 5.90 -29.29 -12.65
C LEU A 650 5.76 -27.84 -12.21
N GLU A 651 4.62 -27.22 -12.53
CA GLU A 651 4.32 -25.85 -12.11
C GLU A 651 4.27 -25.72 -10.57
N ALA A 652 3.64 -26.68 -9.87
CA ALA A 652 3.58 -26.68 -8.42
C ALA A 652 4.97 -26.69 -7.77
N VAL A 653 5.88 -27.49 -8.30
CA VAL A 653 7.28 -27.55 -7.86
C VAL A 653 8.01 -26.25 -8.19
N ALA A 654 7.85 -25.75 -9.40
CA ALA A 654 8.48 -24.48 -9.82
C ALA A 654 8.05 -23.31 -8.96
N VAL A 655 6.79 -23.27 -8.53
CA VAL A 655 6.23 -22.24 -7.66
C VAL A 655 6.67 -22.38 -6.21
N ALA A 656 6.99 -23.60 -5.73
CA ALA A 656 7.44 -23.80 -4.35
C ALA A 656 8.65 -22.93 -4.02
N ARG A 657 8.69 -22.40 -2.79
CA ARG A 657 9.72 -21.51 -2.25
C ARG A 657 9.80 -20.14 -2.95
N PHE A 658 9.70 -19.11 -2.19
CA PHE A 658 9.89 -17.74 -2.64
C PHE A 658 11.36 -17.46 -2.97
N ALA A 659 11.60 -16.73 -4.06
CA ALA A 659 12.87 -16.11 -4.40
C ALA A 659 12.62 -14.89 -5.28
N ILE A 660 13.23 -13.76 -4.92
CA ILE A 660 12.98 -12.46 -5.56
C ILE A 660 13.40 -12.45 -7.04
N ASN A 661 14.42 -13.21 -7.40
CA ASN A 661 14.92 -13.33 -8.76
C ASN A 661 14.26 -14.45 -9.57
N LYS A 662 13.34 -15.26 -8.98
CA LYS A 662 12.67 -16.37 -9.65
C LYS A 662 11.32 -15.96 -10.23
N THR A 663 11.07 -16.31 -11.47
CA THR A 663 9.77 -16.17 -12.12
C THR A 663 9.31 -17.50 -12.68
N VAL A 664 8.02 -17.78 -12.59
CA VAL A 664 7.41 -19.02 -13.08
C VAL A 664 6.25 -18.68 -13.99
N MET A 665 6.20 -19.31 -15.14
CA MET A 665 5.04 -19.23 -16.02
C MET A 665 4.67 -20.61 -16.57
N ARG A 666 3.40 -20.76 -16.92
CA ARG A 666 2.91 -21.91 -17.67
C ARG A 666 2.38 -21.46 -19.01
N ILE A 667 2.82 -22.12 -20.08
CA ILE A 667 2.51 -21.72 -21.44
C ILE A 667 2.16 -22.94 -22.29
N ALA A 668 1.21 -22.77 -23.18
CA ALA A 668 0.92 -23.79 -24.21
C ALA A 668 2.03 -23.82 -25.27
N SER A 669 2.38 -25.01 -25.72
CA SER A 669 3.51 -25.24 -26.65
C SER A 669 3.41 -24.41 -27.95
N PHE A 670 2.20 -24.18 -28.47
CA PHE A 670 1.99 -23.37 -29.67
C PHE A 670 2.37 -21.89 -29.54
N ARG A 671 2.54 -21.38 -28.29
CA ARG A 671 3.00 -20.00 -28.03
C ARG A 671 4.52 -19.85 -28.03
N LEU A 672 5.25 -20.96 -27.99
CA LEU A 672 6.72 -20.96 -28.06
C LEU A 672 7.17 -20.84 -29.52
N VAL A 673 6.92 -19.66 -30.08
CA VAL A 673 7.33 -19.26 -31.43
C VAL A 673 7.91 -17.86 -31.39
N ALA A 674 8.72 -17.53 -32.37
CA ALA A 674 9.25 -16.16 -32.51
C ALA A 674 8.10 -15.16 -32.55
N GLY A 675 8.17 -14.11 -31.69
CA GLY A 675 7.11 -13.12 -31.52
C GLY A 675 5.95 -13.56 -30.61
N GLY A 676 5.90 -14.81 -30.15
CA GLY A 676 4.93 -15.31 -29.17
C GLY A 676 5.43 -15.27 -27.73
N ILE A 677 6.72 -15.00 -27.52
CA ILE A 677 7.41 -14.82 -26.25
C ILE A 677 8.42 -13.67 -26.34
N PRO A 678 8.84 -13.06 -25.23
CA PRO A 678 9.84 -12.02 -25.18
C PRO A 678 11.19 -12.44 -25.81
N GLU A 679 11.96 -11.46 -26.22
CA GLU A 679 13.14 -11.60 -27.07
C GLU A 679 14.21 -12.51 -26.44
N VAL A 680 14.57 -12.27 -25.17
CA VAL A 680 15.59 -13.09 -24.46
C VAL A 680 15.19 -14.54 -24.36
N LEU A 681 13.90 -14.80 -24.11
CA LEU A 681 13.39 -16.17 -24.07
C LEU A 681 13.39 -16.81 -25.44
N ALA A 682 13.02 -16.06 -26.47
CA ALA A 682 13.06 -16.56 -27.86
C ALA A 682 14.50 -16.90 -28.26
N GLU A 683 15.47 -15.99 -28.00
CA GLU A 683 16.88 -16.24 -28.27
C GLU A 683 17.45 -17.43 -27.52
N SER A 684 17.04 -17.63 -26.26
CA SER A 684 17.54 -18.71 -25.41
C SER A 684 16.96 -20.08 -25.77
N LEU A 685 15.69 -20.14 -26.16
CA LEU A 685 14.93 -21.38 -26.31
C LEU A 685 14.76 -21.84 -27.73
N LEU A 686 14.78 -20.90 -28.71
CA LEU A 686 14.43 -21.19 -30.09
C LEU A 686 15.67 -21.02 -31.05
N GLN A 687 15.74 -21.84 -32.06
CA GLN A 687 16.59 -21.65 -33.22
C GLN A 687 15.74 -21.84 -34.46
N GLU A 688 15.60 -20.80 -35.31
CA GLU A 688 14.77 -20.81 -36.53
C GLU A 688 13.35 -21.36 -36.29
N SER A 689 12.74 -21.02 -35.16
CA SER A 689 11.40 -21.45 -34.69
C SER A 689 11.30 -22.92 -34.17
N GLU A 690 12.41 -23.62 -34.04
CA GLU A 690 12.49 -24.90 -33.37
C GLU A 690 13.19 -24.77 -32.01
N PHE A 691 12.95 -25.71 -31.10
CA PHE A 691 13.68 -25.74 -29.83
C PHE A 691 15.18 -26.02 -30.06
N ARG A 692 16.05 -25.23 -29.46
CA ARG A 692 17.50 -25.44 -29.43
C ARG A 692 17.84 -26.82 -28.85
N VAL A 693 17.12 -27.20 -27.79
CA VAL A 693 17.17 -28.54 -27.19
C VAL A 693 15.74 -29.09 -27.22
N PRO A 694 15.44 -30.02 -28.11
CA PRO A 694 14.10 -30.58 -28.23
C PRO A 694 13.67 -31.29 -26.95
N PRO A 695 12.36 -31.21 -26.57
CA PRO A 695 11.85 -32.00 -25.45
C PRO A 695 11.99 -33.48 -25.70
N PRO A 696 12.06 -34.32 -24.64
CA PRO A 696 12.10 -35.77 -24.78
C PRO A 696 10.90 -36.29 -25.60
N PRO A 697 11.12 -37.28 -26.50
CA PRO A 697 10.04 -37.83 -27.30
C PRO A 697 8.89 -38.37 -26.44
N GLY A 698 7.66 -37.95 -26.74
CA GLY A 698 6.45 -38.39 -26.02
C GLY A 698 6.15 -37.61 -24.72
N ALA A 699 6.91 -36.59 -24.37
CA ALA A 699 6.62 -35.75 -23.23
C ALA A 699 5.41 -34.85 -23.52
N GLU A 700 4.36 -34.98 -22.70
CA GLU A 700 3.17 -34.09 -22.77
C GLU A 700 3.39 -32.75 -22.06
N ALA A 701 4.33 -32.70 -21.10
CA ALA A 701 4.74 -31.51 -20.39
C ALA A 701 6.24 -31.57 -20.02
N PHE A 702 6.88 -30.41 -19.94
CA PHE A 702 8.25 -30.25 -19.48
C PHE A 702 8.48 -28.86 -18.94
N ALA A 703 9.51 -28.69 -18.10
CA ALA A 703 9.96 -27.42 -17.59
C ALA A 703 11.27 -26.99 -18.28
N LEU A 704 11.37 -25.71 -18.63
CA LEU A 704 12.60 -25.07 -19.08
C LEU A 704 13.06 -24.15 -17.94
N VAL A 705 14.28 -24.34 -17.47
CA VAL A 705 14.88 -23.54 -16.39
C VAL A 705 16.04 -22.75 -16.98
N CYS A 706 15.90 -21.43 -17.03
CA CYS A 706 16.93 -20.53 -17.51
C CYS A 706 17.48 -19.68 -16.35
N ARG A 707 18.82 -19.63 -16.22
CA ARG A 707 19.55 -18.75 -15.30
C ARG A 707 20.31 -17.72 -16.13
N GLY A 708 19.92 -16.47 -16.05
CA GLY A 708 20.41 -15.44 -16.97
C GLY A 708 20.12 -15.84 -18.43
N ARG A 709 21.17 -15.98 -19.25
CA ARG A 709 21.07 -16.37 -20.67
C ARG A 709 21.33 -17.86 -20.93
N THR A 710 21.45 -18.69 -19.89
CA THR A 710 21.73 -20.12 -20.03
C THR A 710 20.53 -20.93 -19.58
N CYS A 711 20.03 -21.80 -20.46
CA CYS A 711 18.93 -22.70 -20.13
C CYS A 711 19.43 -24.14 -19.96
N LEU A 712 18.86 -24.86 -19.00
CA LEU A 712 19.05 -26.27 -18.81
C LEU A 712 18.27 -27.06 -19.90
N PRO A 713 18.66 -28.32 -20.20
CA PRO A 713 17.84 -29.20 -21.01
C PRO A 713 16.43 -29.33 -20.46
N PRO A 714 15.41 -29.59 -21.31
CA PRO A 714 14.02 -29.74 -20.86
C PRO A 714 13.89 -30.83 -19.78
N ILE A 715 13.24 -30.49 -18.68
CA ILE A 715 13.06 -31.34 -17.49
C ILE A 715 11.60 -31.82 -17.44
N THR A 716 11.43 -33.16 -17.44
CA THR A 716 10.09 -33.78 -17.35
C THR A 716 9.83 -34.40 -15.98
N ASP A 717 10.86 -34.57 -15.20
CA ASP A 717 10.83 -35.23 -13.89
C ASP A 717 10.76 -34.15 -12.76
N VAL A 718 9.90 -34.38 -11.77
CA VAL A 718 9.66 -33.45 -10.64
C VAL A 718 10.91 -33.38 -9.75
N GLU A 719 11.58 -34.47 -9.46
CA GLU A 719 12.74 -34.50 -8.55
C GLU A 719 13.93 -33.81 -9.20
N ALA A 720 14.15 -33.99 -10.49
CA ALA A 720 15.16 -33.29 -11.27
C ALA A 720 14.86 -31.75 -11.32
N LEU A 721 13.59 -31.35 -11.36
CA LEU A 721 13.22 -29.95 -11.31
C LEU A 721 13.49 -29.32 -9.92
N VAL A 722 13.23 -30.07 -8.85
CA VAL A 722 13.59 -29.65 -7.48
C VAL A 722 15.08 -29.36 -7.39
N GLU A 723 15.92 -30.33 -7.81
CA GLU A 723 17.39 -30.22 -7.81
C GLU A 723 17.86 -29.02 -8.65
N ALA A 724 17.26 -28.82 -9.83
CA ALA A 724 17.59 -27.69 -10.71
C ALA A 724 17.25 -26.31 -10.12
N LEU A 725 16.33 -26.26 -9.15
CA LEU A 725 15.88 -25.01 -8.50
C LEU A 725 16.51 -24.77 -7.11
N GLU A 726 17.33 -25.69 -6.61
CA GLU A 726 18.10 -25.44 -5.41
C GLU A 726 19.08 -24.27 -5.60
N PRO A 727 19.34 -23.48 -4.54
CA PRO A 727 20.35 -22.43 -4.61
C PRO A 727 21.70 -23.05 -4.98
N SER A 728 22.43 -22.41 -5.86
CA SER A 728 23.84 -22.77 -6.08
C SER A 728 24.59 -22.55 -4.76
N ALA A 729 25.28 -23.58 -4.27
CA ALA A 729 26.04 -23.54 -3.04
C ALA A 729 27.16 -22.47 -3.05
#